data_dedb385d4bca17c39de99fde78db81e8
#
_entry.id   dedb385d4bca17c39de99fde78db81e8
#
_cell.length_a   1.000
_cell.length_b   1.000
_cell.length_c   1.000
_cell.angle_alpha   90.00
_cell.angle_beta   90.00
_cell.angle_gamma   90.00
#
_symmetry.space_group_name_H-M   'P 1'
#
loop_
_entity.id
_entity.type
_entity.pdbx_description
1 polymer ?
#
loop_
_entity_poly.entity_id
_entity_poly.type
_entity_poly.pdbx_seq_one_letter_code
_entity_poly.pdbx_strand_id
1 'polypeptide(L)'
;MMLAAPAIISTTAQQQQPEWQSQYAVGLNKLDPHTYVWPYADASEVEKGTFEQSPYYMSLNGQWKFHWVKNPDTRPKDFYKPSYYTGGWADIKVPGNWERQGYGTAIYVNETYEFDDKMFNFKKNPPLVPYKENEVGSYRRTFKVPAGWEGRRVVLCCEGVISFYYVWVNGEFLGYNQGSKTAAEWDITDKLTDGENTIALEVYRWSSGAYLECQDMWRLSGIERDVYLYSTPEQYIADYKVTSLLEKEHYKEGIFELEVAVGGTASGTSSIAYTLKDASDKTVLEGSRKLESHGSGNLIVFDEQRLPDVRRWNAEHPELYTLLLELKDAGGKVTEITGTKVGFRTSEIKNGRFCINGVPVLVKGVNRHEHSQLGRTVSKELMEQDIRLMKQHNINTVRNSHYPAHPYWYQLCDRYGLYVIDEANIESHGMGYGPASLAKDSTWLPAHIDRTRRMYERSKNHPSVVIWSLGNEAGNGINFERTYDWLKSVEKNRPVQYERAEENYNTDIYCRMYRSVDVIRNYVARKDIYRPFILCEYLHAMGNSCGGMKEYWEVFENEPMAQGGCIWDWVDQSFREVDKDGKWYWTYGGDYGPKDVPSFGNFCCNGLVNAVREPHPHLLEVKKIYQNIKLSLIHI
;
A
#
# COMPACT_ATOMS: atom_id res chain seq x y z
N MET A 1 -32.78 57.18 -27.95
CA MET A 1 -33.34 55.93 -27.42
C MET A 1 -32.99 54.85 -28.44
N MET A 2 -31.80 54.23 -28.28
CA MET A 2 -31.37 53.07 -29.08
C MET A 2 -31.35 51.86 -28.18
N LEU A 3 -32.20 50.89 -28.48
CA LEU A 3 -32.27 49.59 -27.81
C LEU A 3 -31.10 48.72 -28.26
N ALA A 4 -30.23 48.36 -27.33
CA ALA A 4 -29.19 47.39 -27.57
C ALA A 4 -29.80 45.98 -27.52
N ALA A 5 -29.58 45.18 -28.57
CA ALA A 5 -29.95 43.76 -28.62
C ALA A 5 -29.04 42.95 -27.70
N PRO A 6 -29.54 41.93 -27.00
CA PRO A 6 -28.71 41.08 -26.19
C PRO A 6 -27.84 40.15 -27.06
N ALA A 7 -26.55 40.16 -26.81
CA ALA A 7 -25.62 39.20 -27.40
C ALA A 7 -25.95 37.80 -26.92
N ILE A 8 -26.29 36.91 -27.84
CA ILE A 8 -26.41 35.47 -27.57
C ILE A 8 -25.00 34.93 -27.40
N ILE A 9 -24.61 34.68 -26.14
CA ILE A 9 -23.41 33.90 -25.83
C ILE A 9 -23.75 32.45 -26.19
N SER A 10 -23.25 31.97 -27.31
CA SER A 10 -23.28 30.55 -27.64
C SER A 10 -22.32 29.84 -26.68
N THR A 11 -22.85 29.24 -25.63
CA THR A 11 -22.14 28.25 -24.85
C THR A 11 -21.96 27.00 -25.72
N THR A 12 -20.82 26.90 -26.39
CA THR A 12 -20.35 25.60 -26.88
C THR A 12 -20.25 24.73 -25.67
N ALA A 13 -21.06 23.66 -25.61
CA ALA A 13 -20.92 22.60 -24.61
C ALA A 13 -19.48 22.06 -24.73
N GLN A 14 -18.63 22.48 -23.83
CA GLN A 14 -17.31 21.91 -23.66
C GLN A 14 -17.59 20.42 -23.31
N GLN A 15 -17.22 19.52 -24.20
CA GLN A 15 -17.38 18.09 -23.99
C GLN A 15 -16.62 17.78 -22.68
N GLN A 16 -17.37 17.47 -21.63
CA GLN A 16 -16.80 17.24 -20.32
C GLN A 16 -15.86 16.04 -20.44
N GLN A 17 -14.58 16.23 -20.12
CA GLN A 17 -13.60 15.17 -20.18
C GLN A 17 -14.00 14.05 -19.20
N PRO A 18 -13.81 12.78 -19.56
CA PRO A 18 -14.13 11.68 -18.66
C PRO A 18 -13.23 11.73 -17.40
N GLU A 19 -13.73 11.20 -16.30
CA GLU A 19 -13.08 11.25 -14.99
C GLU A 19 -11.65 10.69 -15.01
N TRP A 20 -11.41 9.65 -15.81
CA TRP A 20 -10.06 9.06 -15.94
C TRP A 20 -9.03 9.96 -16.65
N GLN A 21 -9.45 11.11 -17.20
CA GLN A 21 -8.61 12.17 -17.75
C GLN A 21 -8.47 13.38 -16.79
N SER A 22 -8.84 13.23 -15.51
CA SER A 22 -8.83 14.32 -14.53
C SER A 22 -8.04 13.99 -13.28
N GLN A 23 -7.08 14.83 -12.91
CA GLN A 23 -6.31 14.71 -11.66
C GLN A 23 -7.16 14.95 -10.40
N TYR A 24 -8.35 15.52 -10.55
CA TYR A 24 -9.28 15.74 -9.44
C TYR A 24 -10.17 14.53 -9.16
N ALA A 25 -10.26 13.59 -10.08
CA ALA A 25 -11.12 12.42 -9.98
C ALA A 25 -10.47 11.29 -9.18
N VAL A 26 -10.11 11.56 -7.92
CA VAL A 26 -9.43 10.58 -7.05
C VAL A 26 -10.35 9.47 -6.54
N GLY A 27 -11.67 9.68 -6.59
CA GLY A 27 -12.69 8.70 -6.24
C GLY A 27 -14.05 9.33 -6.02
N LEU A 28 -15.10 8.52 -6.14
CA LEU A 28 -16.48 8.92 -5.93
C LEU A 28 -17.21 7.89 -5.07
N ASN A 29 -17.96 8.36 -4.06
CA ASN A 29 -18.79 7.55 -3.16
C ASN A 29 -18.06 6.41 -2.43
N LYS A 30 -16.73 6.35 -2.50
CA LYS A 30 -15.95 5.39 -1.73
C LYS A 30 -15.89 5.81 -0.26
N LEU A 31 -15.83 4.84 0.63
CA LEU A 31 -15.67 5.09 2.06
C LEU A 31 -14.37 5.85 2.34
N ASP A 32 -14.38 6.63 3.41
CA ASP A 32 -13.15 7.23 3.94
C ASP A 32 -12.14 6.14 4.27
N PRO A 33 -10.83 6.39 4.06
CA PRO A 33 -9.82 5.42 4.42
C PRO A 33 -9.78 5.21 5.93
N HIS A 34 -9.65 3.97 6.34
CA HIS A 34 -9.60 3.53 7.73
C HIS A 34 -8.67 2.32 7.88
N THR A 35 -8.35 1.95 9.12
CA THR A 35 -7.65 0.69 9.39
C THR A 35 -8.51 -0.52 9.00
N TYR A 36 -7.89 -1.68 8.86
CA TYR A 36 -8.69 -2.88 8.60
C TYR A 36 -9.53 -3.22 9.84
N VAL A 37 -10.84 -3.10 9.70
CA VAL A 37 -11.83 -3.49 10.71
C VAL A 37 -12.52 -4.74 10.21
N TRP A 38 -11.89 -5.89 10.40
CA TRP A 38 -12.46 -7.16 9.99
C TRP A 38 -13.37 -7.71 11.08
N PRO A 39 -14.65 -7.97 10.77
CA PRO A 39 -15.57 -8.58 11.72
C PRO A 39 -15.31 -10.08 11.85
N TYR A 40 -15.24 -10.56 13.09
CA TYR A 40 -15.02 -11.95 13.45
C TYR A 40 -16.24 -12.52 14.16
N ALA A 41 -16.41 -13.86 14.13
CA ALA A 41 -17.48 -14.53 14.86
C ALA A 41 -17.20 -14.62 16.36
N ASP A 42 -15.93 -14.79 16.72
CA ASP A 42 -15.49 -14.86 18.11
C ASP A 42 -14.05 -14.35 18.30
N ALA A 43 -13.66 -14.18 19.56
CA ALA A 43 -12.35 -13.66 19.93
C ALA A 43 -11.18 -14.55 19.48
N SER A 44 -11.37 -15.89 19.39
CA SER A 44 -10.30 -16.81 19.01
C SER A 44 -9.91 -16.68 17.54
N GLU A 45 -10.80 -16.20 16.69
CA GLU A 45 -10.52 -15.90 15.28
C GLU A 45 -9.59 -14.69 15.17
N VAL A 46 -9.80 -13.66 16.00
CA VAL A 46 -8.89 -12.49 16.07
C VAL A 46 -7.47 -12.92 16.46
N GLU A 47 -7.37 -13.81 17.44
CA GLU A 47 -6.08 -14.34 17.92
C GLU A 47 -5.30 -15.05 16.80
N LYS A 48 -6.01 -15.81 15.95
CA LYS A 48 -5.44 -16.53 14.79
C LYS A 48 -5.12 -15.61 13.62
N GLY A 49 -5.77 -14.43 13.54
CA GLY A 49 -5.63 -13.50 12.42
C GLY A 49 -6.16 -14.03 11.09
N THR A 50 -7.23 -14.84 11.12
CA THR A 50 -7.78 -15.57 9.96
C THR A 50 -9.10 -14.96 9.48
N PHE A 51 -9.05 -13.70 9.06
CA PHE A 51 -10.24 -12.97 8.61
C PHE A 51 -11.00 -13.69 7.48
N GLU A 52 -10.29 -14.30 6.55
CA GLU A 52 -10.92 -15.00 5.42
C GLU A 52 -11.73 -16.24 5.81
N GLN A 53 -11.60 -16.69 7.05
CA GLN A 53 -12.41 -17.77 7.63
C GLN A 53 -13.62 -17.26 8.40
N SER A 54 -13.72 -15.95 8.60
CA SER A 54 -14.89 -15.35 9.26
C SER A 54 -16.17 -15.59 8.46
N PRO A 55 -17.29 -15.91 9.12
CA PRO A 55 -18.60 -16.02 8.44
C PRO A 55 -19.10 -14.68 7.88
N TYR A 56 -18.42 -13.59 8.23
CA TYR A 56 -18.70 -12.23 7.74
C TYR A 56 -17.80 -11.81 6.58
N TYR A 57 -17.07 -12.74 5.98
CA TYR A 57 -16.24 -12.53 4.80
C TYR A 57 -16.73 -13.38 3.63
N MET A 58 -16.71 -12.80 2.43
CA MET A 58 -17.01 -13.51 1.20
C MET A 58 -16.03 -13.10 0.10
N SER A 59 -15.17 -14.01 -0.32
CA SER A 59 -14.26 -13.76 -1.45
C SER A 59 -15.02 -13.68 -2.78
N LEU A 60 -14.68 -12.66 -3.57
CA LEU A 60 -15.08 -12.54 -4.96
C LEU A 60 -13.90 -12.86 -5.92
N ASN A 61 -12.81 -13.41 -5.42
CA ASN A 61 -11.71 -13.92 -6.25
C ASN A 61 -12.14 -15.13 -7.08
N GLY A 62 -11.37 -15.42 -8.12
CA GLY A 62 -11.61 -16.57 -9.00
C GLY A 62 -11.91 -16.15 -10.43
N GLN A 63 -12.80 -16.87 -11.11
CA GLN A 63 -13.11 -16.58 -12.51
C GLN A 63 -14.18 -15.49 -12.63
N TRP A 64 -13.91 -14.51 -13.49
CA TRP A 64 -14.84 -13.44 -13.86
C TRP A 64 -15.08 -13.46 -15.36
N LYS A 65 -16.25 -13.12 -15.83
CA LYS A 65 -16.50 -12.82 -17.23
C LYS A 65 -15.77 -11.56 -17.63
N PHE A 66 -15.09 -11.60 -18.77
CA PHE A 66 -14.16 -10.54 -19.19
C PHE A 66 -14.31 -10.22 -20.66
N HIS A 67 -14.36 -8.94 -20.97
CA HIS A 67 -14.30 -8.42 -22.34
C HIS A 67 -13.31 -7.29 -22.42
N TRP A 68 -12.30 -7.48 -23.28
CA TRP A 68 -11.21 -6.51 -23.47
C TRP A 68 -11.30 -5.83 -24.81
N VAL A 69 -11.03 -4.53 -24.86
CA VAL A 69 -10.96 -3.72 -26.06
C VAL A 69 -9.75 -2.79 -26.03
N LYS A 70 -9.23 -2.46 -27.21
CA LYS A 70 -8.10 -1.53 -27.36
C LYS A 70 -8.48 -0.06 -27.23
N ASN A 71 -9.77 0.26 -27.42
CA ASN A 71 -10.25 1.62 -27.52
C ASN A 71 -11.50 1.78 -26.67
N PRO A 72 -11.57 2.82 -25.82
CA PRO A 72 -12.74 3.08 -24.97
C PRO A 72 -14.07 3.21 -25.74
N ASP A 73 -14.04 3.71 -26.98
CA ASP A 73 -15.26 3.88 -27.78
C ASP A 73 -15.92 2.55 -28.17
N THR A 74 -15.16 1.47 -28.21
CA THR A 74 -15.60 0.14 -28.63
C THR A 74 -15.98 -0.76 -27.47
N ARG A 75 -15.87 -0.27 -26.23
CA ARG A 75 -16.22 -1.03 -25.03
C ARG A 75 -17.71 -1.36 -25.01
N PRO A 76 -18.13 -2.51 -24.43
CA PRO A 76 -19.53 -2.84 -24.33
C PRO A 76 -20.25 -1.83 -23.44
N LYS A 77 -21.31 -1.25 -23.98
CA LYS A 77 -22.18 -0.36 -23.23
C LYS A 77 -23.23 -1.17 -22.50
N ASP A 78 -23.73 -0.65 -21.38
CA ASP A 78 -24.77 -1.29 -20.58
C ASP A 78 -24.44 -2.69 -20.04
N PHE A 79 -23.18 -3.12 -20.13
CA PHE A 79 -22.74 -4.45 -19.68
C PHE A 79 -22.94 -4.68 -18.19
N TYR A 80 -23.04 -3.62 -17.41
CA TYR A 80 -23.28 -3.64 -15.97
C TYR A 80 -24.72 -4.02 -15.61
N LYS A 81 -25.67 -3.98 -16.57
CA LYS A 81 -27.07 -4.33 -16.33
C LYS A 81 -27.23 -5.84 -16.11
N PRO A 82 -28.01 -6.28 -15.12
CA PRO A 82 -28.21 -7.72 -14.84
C PRO A 82 -28.67 -8.53 -16.06
N SER A 83 -29.50 -7.95 -16.92
CA SER A 83 -30.02 -8.58 -18.13
C SER A 83 -29.04 -8.70 -19.30
N TYR A 84 -27.84 -8.10 -19.19
CA TYR A 84 -26.87 -8.13 -20.28
C TYR A 84 -26.27 -9.52 -20.45
N TYR A 85 -26.27 -10.03 -21.69
CA TYR A 85 -25.79 -11.36 -22.01
C TYR A 85 -24.27 -11.41 -22.17
N THR A 86 -23.59 -12.18 -21.35
CA THR A 86 -22.14 -12.36 -21.35
C THR A 86 -21.66 -13.72 -21.85
N GLY A 87 -22.54 -14.52 -22.47
CA GLY A 87 -22.21 -15.88 -22.91
C GLY A 87 -21.08 -16.00 -23.95
N GLY A 88 -20.77 -14.91 -24.66
CA GLY A 88 -19.63 -14.84 -25.59
C GLY A 88 -18.35 -14.23 -24.98
N TRP A 89 -18.35 -13.90 -23.70
CA TRP A 89 -17.18 -13.32 -23.03
C TRP A 89 -16.22 -14.41 -22.58
N ALA A 90 -14.93 -14.07 -22.57
CA ALA A 90 -13.90 -14.93 -21.97
C ALA A 90 -14.04 -14.99 -20.44
N ASP A 91 -13.35 -15.94 -19.84
CA ASP A 91 -13.12 -15.98 -18.41
C ASP A 91 -11.71 -15.47 -18.10
N ILE A 92 -11.57 -14.65 -17.04
CA ILE A 92 -10.29 -14.15 -16.55
C ILE A 92 -10.16 -14.45 -15.06
N LYS A 93 -8.95 -14.79 -14.62
CA LYS A 93 -8.66 -15.02 -13.20
C LYS A 93 -8.46 -13.68 -12.47
N VAL A 94 -9.13 -13.52 -11.34
CA VAL A 94 -8.97 -12.41 -10.38
C VAL A 94 -8.53 -13.00 -9.03
N PRO A 95 -7.48 -12.47 -8.37
CA PRO A 95 -6.56 -11.45 -8.87
C PRO A 95 -5.71 -11.93 -10.04
N GLY A 96 -5.31 -10.98 -10.89
CA GLY A 96 -4.43 -11.23 -12.01
C GLY A 96 -4.33 -10.04 -12.97
N ASN A 97 -3.17 -9.90 -13.61
CA ASN A 97 -2.99 -8.91 -14.65
C ASN A 97 -3.47 -9.47 -15.99
N TRP A 98 -4.15 -8.67 -16.79
CA TRP A 98 -4.70 -9.15 -18.06
C TRP A 98 -3.62 -9.43 -19.11
N GLU A 99 -2.49 -8.70 -19.08
CA GLU A 99 -1.36 -8.93 -19.99
C GLU A 99 -0.73 -10.31 -19.77
N ARG A 100 -0.81 -10.84 -18.56
CA ARG A 100 -0.34 -12.19 -18.21
C ARG A 100 -1.38 -13.29 -18.53
N GLN A 101 -2.55 -12.87 -19.01
CA GLN A 101 -3.65 -13.77 -19.38
C GLN A 101 -4.06 -13.63 -20.85
N GLY A 102 -3.17 -13.04 -21.69
CA GLY A 102 -3.30 -13.01 -23.14
C GLY A 102 -3.96 -11.75 -23.72
N TYR A 103 -4.10 -10.67 -22.92
CA TYR A 103 -4.71 -9.43 -23.38
C TYR A 103 -3.73 -8.25 -23.27
N GLY A 104 -3.68 -7.41 -24.31
CA GLY A 104 -2.77 -6.26 -24.32
C GLY A 104 -1.29 -6.64 -24.39
N THR A 105 -0.43 -5.73 -23.98
CA THR A 105 1.03 -5.89 -24.04
C THR A 105 1.65 -5.51 -22.71
N ALA A 106 2.42 -6.42 -22.13
CA ALA A 106 3.24 -6.14 -20.95
C ALA A 106 4.40 -5.23 -21.36
N ILE A 107 4.54 -4.08 -20.72
CA ILE A 107 5.57 -3.08 -20.99
C ILE A 107 6.39 -2.85 -19.71
N TYR A 108 7.71 -2.87 -19.84
CA TYR A 108 8.61 -2.50 -18.76
C TYR A 108 9.41 -1.25 -19.14
N VAL A 109 9.19 -0.21 -18.39
CA VAL A 109 9.98 1.04 -18.45
C VAL A 109 10.28 1.52 -17.03
N ASN A 110 11.43 2.19 -16.86
CA ASN A 110 11.84 2.77 -15.58
C ASN A 110 11.35 4.22 -15.46
N GLU A 111 12.13 5.18 -15.90
CA GLU A 111 11.99 6.62 -15.61
C GLU A 111 11.07 7.38 -16.59
N THR A 112 10.26 6.67 -17.37
CA THR A 112 9.35 7.24 -18.35
C THR A 112 7.95 6.66 -18.22
N TYR A 113 6.96 7.39 -18.75
CA TYR A 113 5.64 6.82 -18.94
C TYR A 113 5.64 5.97 -20.21
N GLU A 114 5.17 4.74 -20.13
CA GLU A 114 5.10 3.82 -21.26
C GLU A 114 4.27 4.36 -22.42
N PHE A 115 3.30 5.25 -22.13
CA PHE A 115 2.44 5.88 -23.13
C PHE A 115 3.04 7.16 -23.73
N ASP A 116 4.13 7.71 -23.19
CA ASP A 116 4.87 8.85 -23.78
C ASP A 116 5.77 8.37 -24.91
N ASP A 117 5.17 7.74 -25.90
CA ASP A 117 5.90 7.09 -27.01
C ASP A 117 5.14 7.21 -28.34
N LYS A 118 5.92 7.15 -29.43
CA LYS A 118 5.39 7.16 -30.81
C LYS A 118 4.47 5.97 -31.10
N MET A 119 4.65 4.84 -30.43
CA MET A 119 3.80 3.65 -30.54
C MET A 119 2.34 3.99 -30.23
N PHE A 120 2.11 4.89 -29.27
CA PHE A 120 0.79 5.33 -28.86
C PHE A 120 0.39 6.68 -29.49
N ASN A 121 1.22 7.21 -30.38
CA ASN A 121 1.03 8.53 -31.01
C ASN A 121 0.67 9.60 -29.96
N PHE A 122 1.35 9.54 -28.82
CA PHE A 122 1.07 10.41 -27.70
C PHE A 122 2.35 10.97 -27.07
N LYS A 123 2.26 12.23 -26.66
CA LYS A 123 3.28 12.92 -25.87
C LYS A 123 2.68 13.28 -24.54
N LYS A 124 3.35 12.96 -23.44
CA LYS A 124 2.86 13.25 -22.08
C LYS A 124 2.40 14.70 -21.95
N ASN A 125 1.21 14.87 -21.46
CA ASN A 125 0.54 16.15 -21.25
C ASN A 125 -0.44 16.04 -20.07
N PRO A 126 0.06 15.98 -18.80
CA PRO A 126 -0.81 15.79 -17.64
C PRO A 126 -1.96 16.81 -17.60
N PRO A 127 -3.18 16.41 -17.25
CA PRO A 127 -3.61 15.09 -16.76
C PRO A 127 -3.99 14.08 -17.85
N LEU A 128 -3.86 14.45 -19.12
CA LEU A 128 -4.34 13.64 -20.25
C LEU A 128 -3.47 12.40 -20.48
N VAL A 129 -4.10 11.29 -20.79
CA VAL A 129 -3.47 10.05 -21.25
C VAL A 129 -4.00 9.69 -22.65
N PRO A 130 -3.34 8.77 -23.41
CA PRO A 130 -3.87 8.35 -24.72
C PRO A 130 -5.36 7.99 -24.63
N TYR A 131 -6.16 8.43 -25.57
CA TYR A 131 -7.58 8.10 -25.58
C TYR A 131 -7.87 6.84 -26.41
N LYS A 132 -7.49 6.85 -27.69
CA LYS A 132 -7.84 5.77 -28.62
C LYS A 132 -7.11 4.45 -28.36
N GLU A 133 -5.93 4.53 -27.81
CA GLU A 133 -5.06 3.40 -27.46
C GLU A 133 -5.20 2.98 -26.00
N ASN A 134 -6.12 3.59 -25.25
CA ASN A 134 -6.35 3.25 -23.86
C ASN A 134 -7.21 1.98 -23.74
N GLU A 135 -6.57 0.89 -23.42
CA GLU A 135 -7.22 -0.41 -23.30
C GLU A 135 -8.24 -0.41 -22.15
N VAL A 136 -9.38 -1.08 -22.36
CA VAL A 136 -10.44 -1.21 -21.35
C VAL A 136 -10.80 -2.67 -21.14
N GLY A 137 -10.78 -3.09 -19.89
CA GLY A 137 -11.27 -4.39 -19.43
C GLY A 137 -12.63 -4.24 -18.75
N SER A 138 -13.66 -4.87 -19.32
CA SER A 138 -14.97 -4.96 -18.69
C SER A 138 -15.07 -6.30 -17.97
N TYR A 139 -15.22 -6.25 -16.66
CA TYR A 139 -15.33 -7.41 -15.77
C TYR A 139 -16.75 -7.57 -15.26
N ARG A 140 -17.22 -8.81 -15.14
CA ARG A 140 -18.52 -9.10 -14.57
C ARG A 140 -18.52 -10.43 -13.81
N ARG A 141 -19.19 -10.44 -12.66
CA ARG A 141 -19.38 -11.63 -11.83
C ARG A 141 -20.75 -11.62 -11.18
N THR A 142 -21.34 -12.79 -11.01
CA THR A 142 -22.52 -12.98 -10.16
C THR A 142 -22.11 -13.57 -8.82
N PHE A 143 -22.89 -13.26 -7.78
CA PHE A 143 -22.70 -13.75 -6.43
C PHE A 143 -24.02 -13.82 -5.67
N LYS A 144 -24.04 -14.61 -4.60
CA LYS A 144 -25.15 -14.63 -3.64
C LYS A 144 -24.60 -14.22 -2.28
N VAL A 145 -25.31 -13.33 -1.62
CA VAL A 145 -24.97 -12.96 -0.24
C VAL A 145 -25.14 -14.19 0.66
N PRO A 146 -24.18 -14.47 1.56
CA PRO A 146 -24.29 -15.59 2.48
C PRO A 146 -25.53 -15.49 3.38
N ALA A 147 -26.15 -16.63 3.66
CA ALA A 147 -27.20 -16.72 4.67
C ALA A 147 -26.68 -16.22 6.02
N GLY A 148 -27.46 -15.46 6.76
CA GLY A 148 -27.08 -14.85 8.02
C GLY A 148 -26.54 -13.42 7.88
N TRP A 149 -26.53 -12.85 6.66
CA TRP A 149 -26.23 -11.44 6.43
C TRP A 149 -27.48 -10.56 6.29
N GLU A 150 -28.68 -11.14 6.48
CA GLU A 150 -29.94 -10.40 6.42
C GLU A 150 -29.96 -9.29 7.48
N GLY A 151 -30.31 -8.08 7.06
CA GLY A 151 -30.37 -6.91 7.93
C GLY A 151 -29.01 -6.39 8.39
N ARG A 152 -27.91 -6.90 7.84
CA ARG A 152 -26.56 -6.42 8.09
C ARG A 152 -26.11 -5.46 6.99
N ARG A 153 -25.20 -4.59 7.33
CA ARG A 153 -24.48 -3.77 6.37
C ARG A 153 -23.49 -4.63 5.57
N VAL A 154 -23.40 -4.41 4.27
CA VAL A 154 -22.49 -5.14 3.38
C VAL A 154 -21.61 -4.16 2.62
N VAL A 155 -20.31 -4.37 2.70
CA VAL A 155 -19.29 -3.54 2.05
C VAL A 155 -18.54 -4.34 0.99
N LEU A 156 -18.43 -3.76 -0.20
CA LEU A 156 -17.53 -4.23 -1.26
C LEU A 156 -16.15 -3.61 -1.08
N CYS A 157 -15.12 -4.43 -1.05
CA CYS A 157 -13.72 -4.00 -1.04
C CYS A 157 -13.00 -4.46 -2.30
N CYS A 158 -12.29 -3.54 -2.97
CA CYS A 158 -11.32 -3.79 -4.02
C CYS A 158 -9.94 -3.35 -3.52
N GLU A 159 -9.06 -4.31 -3.20
CA GLU A 159 -7.76 -4.04 -2.56
C GLU A 159 -6.73 -3.39 -3.49
N GLY A 160 -6.84 -3.64 -4.80
CA GLY A 160 -5.92 -3.04 -5.79
C GLY A 160 -6.35 -3.30 -7.22
N VAL A 161 -6.61 -2.22 -7.95
CA VAL A 161 -7.02 -2.24 -9.36
C VAL A 161 -6.29 -1.13 -10.13
N ILE A 162 -5.62 -1.47 -11.20
CA ILE A 162 -4.80 -0.55 -12.02
C ILE A 162 -5.57 -0.16 -13.28
N SER A 163 -5.69 1.12 -13.64
CA SER A 163 -5.27 2.34 -12.90
C SER A 163 -6.48 3.15 -12.44
N PHE A 164 -7.59 3.06 -13.14
CA PHE A 164 -8.88 3.70 -12.88
C PHE A 164 -10.00 2.72 -13.20
N TYR A 165 -11.07 2.74 -12.42
CA TYR A 165 -12.22 1.89 -12.69
C TYR A 165 -13.52 2.47 -12.18
N TYR A 166 -14.59 2.18 -12.92
CA TYR A 166 -15.97 2.36 -12.50
C TYR A 166 -16.54 1.07 -11.91
N VAL A 167 -17.47 1.19 -10.97
CA VAL A 167 -18.10 0.06 -10.25
C VAL A 167 -19.61 0.16 -10.29
N TRP A 168 -20.26 -0.97 -10.55
CA TRP A 168 -21.72 -1.14 -10.48
C TRP A 168 -22.08 -2.41 -9.71
N VAL A 169 -23.20 -2.35 -8.99
CA VAL A 169 -23.87 -3.51 -8.40
C VAL A 169 -25.33 -3.53 -8.87
N ASN A 170 -25.78 -4.65 -9.41
CA ASN A 170 -27.15 -4.84 -9.93
C ASN A 170 -27.58 -3.77 -10.96
N GLY A 171 -26.64 -3.25 -11.72
CA GLY A 171 -26.90 -2.22 -12.73
C GLY A 171 -26.85 -0.79 -12.18
N GLU A 172 -26.78 -0.60 -10.89
CA GLU A 172 -26.67 0.71 -10.26
C GLU A 172 -25.20 1.13 -10.12
N PHE A 173 -24.92 2.36 -10.52
CA PHE A 173 -23.58 2.95 -10.43
C PHE A 173 -23.23 3.27 -8.97
N LEU A 174 -22.12 2.72 -8.48
CA LEU A 174 -21.61 3.00 -7.14
C LEU A 174 -20.67 4.21 -7.13
N GLY A 175 -19.76 4.25 -8.10
CA GLY A 175 -18.71 5.27 -8.14
C GLY A 175 -17.50 4.81 -8.94
N TYR A 176 -16.37 5.46 -8.68
CA TYR A 176 -15.08 5.15 -9.29
C TYR A 176 -13.94 5.32 -8.29
N ASN A 177 -12.80 4.73 -8.63
CA ASN A 177 -11.55 4.96 -7.89
C ASN A 177 -10.37 5.16 -8.85
N GLN A 178 -9.45 6.01 -8.43
CA GLN A 178 -8.13 6.22 -9.02
C GLN A 178 -7.07 6.00 -7.92
N GLY A 179 -5.98 5.34 -8.25
CA GLY A 179 -4.97 4.96 -7.27
C GLY A 179 -4.95 3.45 -7.07
N SER A 180 -3.88 2.82 -7.57
CA SER A 180 -3.87 1.38 -7.86
C SER A 180 -3.58 0.50 -6.65
N LYS A 181 -2.95 1.04 -5.60
CA LYS A 181 -2.26 0.27 -4.56
C LYS A 181 -2.85 0.39 -3.16
N THR A 182 -4.04 0.95 -3.06
CA THR A 182 -4.79 1.07 -1.81
C THR A 182 -6.23 0.65 -2.01
N ALA A 183 -6.82 0.05 -0.99
CA ALA A 183 -8.20 -0.39 -1.01
C ALA A 183 -9.18 0.76 -1.30
N ALA A 184 -10.21 0.44 -2.07
CA ALA A 184 -11.39 1.27 -2.23
C ALA A 184 -12.63 0.45 -1.86
N GLU A 185 -13.49 1.06 -1.07
CA GLU A 185 -14.63 0.39 -0.47
C GLU A 185 -15.93 1.15 -0.72
N TRP A 186 -17.02 0.42 -0.92
CA TRP A 186 -18.36 0.96 -1.10
C TRP A 186 -19.36 0.18 -0.26
N ASP A 187 -20.23 0.91 0.43
CA ASP A 187 -21.42 0.32 1.04
C ASP A 187 -22.41 -0.05 -0.07
N ILE A 188 -22.73 -1.32 -0.16
CA ILE A 188 -23.62 -1.85 -1.19
C ILE A 188 -24.94 -2.39 -0.62
N THR A 189 -25.18 -2.17 0.66
CA THR A 189 -26.33 -2.73 1.39
C THR A 189 -27.65 -2.49 0.67
N ASP A 190 -27.92 -1.25 0.28
CA ASP A 190 -29.16 -0.85 -0.41
C ASP A 190 -29.24 -1.28 -1.88
N LYS A 191 -28.14 -1.84 -2.42
CA LYS A 191 -28.04 -2.28 -3.82
C LYS A 191 -28.24 -3.78 -3.99
N LEU A 192 -28.28 -4.50 -2.88
CA LEU A 192 -28.41 -5.95 -2.89
C LEU A 192 -29.88 -6.36 -3.08
N THR A 193 -30.05 -7.48 -3.75
CA THR A 193 -31.36 -8.14 -3.93
C THR A 193 -31.31 -9.54 -3.35
N ASP A 194 -32.48 -10.08 -3.02
CA ASP A 194 -32.60 -11.49 -2.66
C ASP A 194 -32.20 -12.38 -3.84
N GLY A 195 -31.31 -13.33 -3.59
CA GLY A 195 -30.85 -14.28 -4.60
C GLY A 195 -29.54 -13.89 -5.27
N GLU A 196 -29.50 -13.91 -6.61
CA GLU A 196 -28.29 -13.63 -7.37
C GLU A 196 -28.11 -12.13 -7.60
N ASN A 197 -26.92 -11.63 -7.25
CA ASN A 197 -26.49 -10.26 -7.46
C ASN A 197 -25.39 -10.22 -8.52
N THR A 198 -25.23 -9.08 -9.18
CA THR A 198 -24.21 -8.86 -10.21
C THR A 198 -23.30 -7.71 -9.81
N ILE A 199 -21.99 -7.93 -9.85
CA ILE A 199 -20.97 -6.87 -9.80
C ILE A 199 -20.34 -6.70 -11.18
N ALA A 200 -20.10 -5.44 -11.56
CA ALA A 200 -19.41 -5.10 -12.79
C ALA A 200 -18.36 -4.01 -12.55
N LEU A 201 -17.18 -4.19 -13.16
CA LEU A 201 -16.12 -3.20 -13.16
C LEU A 201 -15.71 -2.87 -14.59
N GLU A 202 -15.50 -1.59 -14.89
CA GLU A 202 -14.91 -1.12 -16.15
C GLU A 202 -13.55 -0.50 -15.83
N VAL A 203 -12.48 -1.21 -16.18
CA VAL A 203 -11.10 -0.88 -15.79
C VAL A 203 -10.35 -0.30 -16.98
N TYR A 204 -9.73 0.86 -16.79
CA TYR A 204 -8.92 1.56 -17.79
C TYR A 204 -7.44 1.35 -17.51
N ARG A 205 -6.68 1.01 -18.57
CA ARG A 205 -5.23 0.81 -18.47
C ARG A 205 -4.54 2.06 -17.95
N TRP A 206 -4.87 3.21 -18.51
CA TRP A 206 -4.30 4.51 -18.15
C TRP A 206 -5.35 5.48 -17.67
N SER A 207 -4.93 6.30 -16.73
CA SER A 207 -5.69 7.44 -16.23
C SER A 207 -4.73 8.56 -15.85
N SER A 208 -5.27 9.71 -15.49
CA SER A 208 -4.45 10.79 -14.90
C SER A 208 -3.63 10.30 -13.70
N GLY A 209 -4.14 9.32 -12.94
CA GLY A 209 -3.42 8.68 -11.83
C GLY A 209 -2.11 8.00 -12.24
N ALA A 210 -1.98 7.54 -13.47
CA ALA A 210 -0.76 6.92 -13.99
C ALA A 210 0.44 7.89 -13.96
N TYR A 211 0.20 9.21 -13.98
CA TYR A 211 1.26 10.19 -13.83
C TYR A 211 1.91 10.22 -12.43
N LEU A 212 1.23 9.68 -11.42
CA LEU A 212 1.75 9.49 -10.06
C LEU A 212 2.17 8.04 -9.79
N GLU A 213 2.18 7.18 -10.80
CA GLU A 213 2.51 5.75 -10.69
C GLU A 213 3.58 5.34 -11.72
N CYS A 214 4.65 6.16 -11.80
CA CYS A 214 5.77 6.00 -12.72
C CYS A 214 6.91 5.15 -12.11
N GLN A 215 6.58 4.19 -11.24
CA GLN A 215 7.57 3.35 -10.57
C GLN A 215 8.36 2.48 -11.54
N ASP A 216 9.60 2.15 -11.16
CA ASP A 216 10.46 1.20 -11.88
C ASP A 216 9.91 -0.23 -11.78
N MET A 217 8.91 -0.52 -12.60
CA MET A 217 8.22 -1.79 -12.60
C MET A 217 7.48 -2.04 -13.92
N TRP A 218 7.02 -3.28 -14.12
CA TRP A 218 6.15 -3.62 -15.24
C TRP A 218 4.86 -2.80 -15.21
N ARG A 219 4.47 -2.27 -16.34
CA ARG A 219 3.20 -1.60 -16.59
C ARG A 219 2.17 -2.65 -16.97
N LEU A 220 1.50 -3.16 -15.96
CA LEU A 220 0.44 -4.16 -16.07
C LEU A 220 -0.87 -3.57 -15.59
N SER A 221 -1.97 -4.19 -15.97
CA SER A 221 -3.32 -3.70 -15.73
C SER A 221 -4.22 -4.76 -15.12
N GLY A 222 -5.37 -4.35 -14.66
CA GLY A 222 -6.40 -5.26 -14.14
C GLY A 222 -6.53 -5.26 -12.62
N ILE A 223 -7.17 -6.30 -12.11
CA ILE A 223 -7.43 -6.46 -10.68
C ILE A 223 -6.30 -7.31 -10.10
N GLU A 224 -5.33 -6.68 -9.44
CA GLU A 224 -4.10 -7.36 -9.00
C GLU A 224 -4.13 -7.84 -7.56
N ARG A 225 -5.09 -7.38 -6.75
CA ARG A 225 -5.31 -7.83 -5.37
C ARG A 225 -6.75 -8.29 -5.17
N ASP A 226 -7.03 -8.76 -3.97
CA ASP A 226 -8.31 -9.36 -3.62
C ASP A 226 -9.51 -8.45 -3.84
N VAL A 227 -10.63 -9.06 -4.25
CA VAL A 227 -11.96 -8.46 -4.23
C VAL A 227 -12.82 -9.30 -3.31
N TYR A 228 -13.48 -8.66 -2.36
CA TYR A 228 -14.31 -9.36 -1.40
C TYR A 228 -15.46 -8.50 -0.87
N LEU A 229 -16.40 -9.17 -0.24
CA LEU A 229 -17.43 -8.54 0.58
C LEU A 229 -17.14 -8.84 2.05
N TYR A 230 -17.46 -7.89 2.90
CA TYR A 230 -17.60 -8.16 4.34
C TYR A 230 -18.88 -7.55 4.88
N SER A 231 -19.34 -8.10 6.01
CA SER A 231 -20.62 -7.72 6.59
C SER A 231 -20.47 -7.31 8.04
N THR A 232 -21.00 -6.15 8.39
CA THR A 232 -21.04 -5.62 9.76
C THR A 232 -22.50 -5.52 10.24
N PRO A 233 -22.77 -5.38 11.56
CA PRO A 233 -24.09 -4.98 12.02
C PRO A 233 -24.44 -3.56 11.54
N GLU A 234 -25.68 -3.12 11.77
CA GLU A 234 -26.14 -1.77 11.41
C GLU A 234 -25.34 -0.69 12.16
N GLN A 235 -25.11 -0.88 13.47
CA GLN A 235 -24.11 -0.13 14.22
C GLN A 235 -22.80 -0.92 14.22
N TYR A 236 -21.70 -0.31 13.81
CA TYR A 236 -20.44 -0.99 13.55
C TYR A 236 -19.23 -0.18 13.99
N ILE A 237 -18.12 -0.85 14.22
CA ILE A 237 -16.81 -0.22 14.41
C ILE A 237 -16.31 0.24 13.03
N ALA A 238 -16.22 1.56 12.84
CA ALA A 238 -15.84 2.15 11.56
C ALA A 238 -14.32 2.30 11.40
N ASP A 239 -13.62 2.60 12.49
CA ASP A 239 -12.16 2.76 12.53
C ASP A 239 -11.67 2.63 13.97
N TYR A 240 -10.38 2.38 14.15
CA TYR A 240 -9.72 2.50 15.45
C TYR A 240 -8.26 2.88 15.26
N LYS A 241 -7.71 3.56 16.30
CA LYS A 241 -6.28 3.91 16.36
C LYS A 241 -5.73 3.47 17.71
N VAL A 242 -4.65 2.69 17.63
CA VAL A 242 -3.90 2.21 18.79
C VAL A 242 -2.60 2.97 18.89
N THR A 243 -2.37 3.63 20.02
CA THR A 243 -1.08 4.16 20.41
C THR A 243 -0.47 3.20 21.44
N SER A 244 0.61 2.53 21.10
CA SER A 244 1.31 1.56 21.96
C SER A 244 2.79 1.90 22.01
N LEU A 245 3.14 2.80 22.90
CA LEU A 245 4.50 3.35 23.04
C LEU A 245 5.18 2.83 24.30
N LEU A 246 6.46 3.17 24.42
CA LEU A 246 7.21 3.04 25.66
C LEU A 246 7.52 4.45 26.19
N GLU A 247 7.52 4.62 27.52
CA GLU A 247 8.02 5.84 28.11
C GLU A 247 9.50 6.07 27.72
N LYS A 248 9.92 7.34 27.56
CA LYS A 248 11.19 7.69 26.92
C LYS A 248 12.38 7.80 27.88
N GLU A 249 12.20 7.54 29.16
CA GLU A 249 13.29 7.59 30.15
C GLU A 249 14.02 6.25 30.23
N HIS A 250 13.30 5.15 30.41
CA HIS A 250 13.86 3.81 30.58
C HIS A 250 13.39 2.79 29.54
N TYR A 251 12.36 3.13 28.74
CA TYR A 251 11.75 2.27 27.72
C TYR A 251 11.24 0.93 28.28
N LYS A 252 10.66 0.93 29.49
CA LYS A 252 10.16 -0.26 30.17
C LYS A 252 8.64 -0.23 30.37
N GLU A 253 8.11 0.92 30.73
CA GLU A 253 6.68 1.11 30.92
C GLU A 253 6.00 1.32 29.57
N GLY A 254 4.92 0.58 29.32
CA GLY A 254 4.07 0.73 28.14
C GLY A 254 3.05 1.85 28.36
N ILE A 255 2.84 2.66 27.34
CA ILE A 255 1.77 3.66 27.24
C ILE A 255 0.79 3.16 26.20
N PHE A 256 -0.45 2.98 26.60
CA PHE A 256 -1.53 2.51 25.75
C PHE A 256 -2.65 3.54 25.68
N GLU A 257 -2.99 3.96 24.45
CA GLU A 257 -4.15 4.80 24.16
C GLU A 257 -4.95 4.14 23.03
N LEU A 258 -6.27 4.31 23.10
CA LEU A 258 -7.18 3.73 22.11
C LEU A 258 -8.27 4.74 21.75
N GLU A 259 -8.39 4.98 20.46
CA GLU A 259 -9.49 5.72 19.85
C GLU A 259 -10.32 4.74 19.01
N VAL A 260 -11.64 4.76 19.13
CA VAL A 260 -12.55 3.91 18.34
C VAL A 260 -13.65 4.78 17.74
N ALA A 261 -13.78 4.74 16.42
CA ALA A 261 -14.89 5.37 15.70
C ALA A 261 -16.01 4.34 15.49
N VAL A 262 -17.22 4.68 15.90
CA VAL A 262 -18.41 3.85 15.72
C VAL A 262 -19.36 4.53 14.75
N GLY A 263 -19.73 3.81 13.69
CA GLY A 263 -20.67 4.26 12.66
C GLY A 263 -22.04 3.60 12.79
N GLY A 264 -22.97 4.06 11.96
CA GLY A 264 -24.34 3.55 11.92
C GLY A 264 -25.20 4.01 13.10
N THR A 265 -26.35 3.38 13.24
CA THR A 265 -27.35 3.74 14.26
C THR A 265 -27.64 2.55 15.16
N ALA A 266 -27.99 2.80 16.42
CA ALA A 266 -28.47 1.79 17.36
C ALA A 266 -29.82 2.18 17.96
N SER A 267 -30.63 1.18 18.23
CA SER A 267 -31.81 1.32 19.07
C SER A 267 -31.40 1.20 20.55
N GLY A 268 -31.26 2.33 21.23
CA GLY A 268 -30.91 2.38 22.66
C GLY A 268 -29.40 2.63 22.91
N THR A 269 -29.01 2.59 24.19
CA THR A 269 -27.63 2.86 24.61
C THR A 269 -26.75 1.63 24.43
N SER A 270 -25.91 1.63 23.43
CA SER A 270 -24.89 0.61 23.19
C SER A 270 -23.58 0.92 23.94
N SER A 271 -22.60 0.04 23.87
CA SER A 271 -21.29 0.24 24.46
C SER A 271 -20.18 -0.40 23.61
N ILE A 272 -18.98 0.20 23.68
CA ILE A 272 -17.76 -0.37 23.14
C ILE A 272 -16.85 -0.81 24.29
N ALA A 273 -16.32 -2.01 24.21
CA ALA A 273 -15.36 -2.54 25.15
C ALA A 273 -14.07 -2.96 24.46
N TYR A 274 -12.95 -2.88 25.15
CA TYR A 274 -11.70 -3.45 24.69
C TYR A 274 -11.10 -4.39 25.74
N THR A 275 -10.36 -5.37 25.28
CA THR A 275 -9.52 -6.24 26.08
C THR A 275 -8.16 -6.38 25.41
N LEU A 276 -7.08 -6.08 26.12
CA LEU A 276 -5.71 -6.31 25.68
C LEU A 276 -5.14 -7.54 26.40
N LYS A 277 -4.71 -8.53 25.64
CA LYS A 277 -4.14 -9.79 26.15
C LYS A 277 -2.66 -9.91 25.78
N ASP A 278 -1.86 -10.49 26.66
CA ASP A 278 -0.48 -10.85 26.36
C ASP A 278 -0.38 -12.18 25.55
N ALA A 279 0.84 -12.58 25.19
CA ALA A 279 1.09 -13.81 24.43
C ALA A 279 0.71 -15.10 25.18
N SER A 280 0.43 -15.04 26.49
CA SER A 280 -0.08 -16.17 27.29
C SER A 280 -1.60 -16.16 27.45
N ASP A 281 -2.29 -15.33 26.68
CA ASP A 281 -3.76 -15.10 26.73
C ASP A 281 -4.25 -14.46 28.04
N LYS A 282 -3.34 -13.87 28.83
CA LYS A 282 -3.70 -13.15 30.04
C LYS A 282 -4.15 -11.74 29.71
N THR A 283 -5.32 -11.34 30.20
CA THR A 283 -5.77 -9.95 30.14
C THR A 283 -4.85 -9.05 30.95
N VAL A 284 -4.30 -8.02 30.30
CA VAL A 284 -3.40 -7.03 30.92
C VAL A 284 -4.06 -5.66 31.05
N LEU A 285 -4.99 -5.33 30.13
CA LEU A 285 -5.85 -4.14 30.21
C LEU A 285 -7.25 -4.49 29.71
N GLU A 286 -8.24 -3.78 30.26
CA GLU A 286 -9.61 -3.81 29.75
C GLU A 286 -10.32 -2.49 30.05
N GLY A 287 -11.32 -2.17 29.25
CA GLY A 287 -12.12 -0.98 29.46
C GLY A 287 -13.41 -0.99 28.66
N SER A 288 -14.37 -0.18 29.08
CA SER A 288 -15.65 -0.04 28.38
C SER A 288 -16.15 1.39 28.46
N ARG A 289 -16.84 1.85 27.41
CA ARG A 289 -17.51 3.14 27.33
C ARG A 289 -18.91 2.96 26.74
N LYS A 290 -19.88 3.63 27.33
CA LYS A 290 -21.23 3.74 26.75
C LYS A 290 -21.21 4.71 25.59
N LEU A 291 -22.00 4.40 24.57
CA LEU A 291 -22.19 5.26 23.39
C LEU A 291 -23.40 6.16 23.65
N GLU A 292 -23.26 7.45 23.39
CA GLU A 292 -24.40 8.37 23.47
C GLU A 292 -25.38 8.07 22.32
N SER A 293 -26.65 8.08 22.59
CA SER A 293 -27.72 7.62 21.69
C SER A 293 -28.03 8.53 20.50
N HIS A 294 -27.21 9.55 20.23
CA HIS A 294 -27.52 10.58 19.23
C HIS A 294 -26.35 10.81 18.27
N GLY A 295 -26.49 10.34 17.03
CA GLY A 295 -25.69 10.77 15.88
C GLY A 295 -24.85 9.67 15.22
N SER A 296 -24.73 9.76 13.92
CA SER A 296 -23.75 9.01 13.12
C SER A 296 -22.36 9.55 13.43
N GLY A 297 -21.43 8.67 13.88
CA GLY A 297 -20.02 9.00 14.05
C GLY A 297 -19.63 9.38 15.48
N ASN A 298 -19.66 8.42 16.41
CA ASN A 298 -19.11 8.60 17.75
C ASN A 298 -17.62 8.23 17.74
N LEU A 299 -16.74 9.20 17.98
CA LEU A 299 -15.35 8.93 18.30
C LEU A 299 -15.24 8.74 19.82
N ILE A 300 -14.85 7.55 20.24
CA ILE A 300 -14.64 7.18 21.63
C ILE A 300 -13.15 7.17 21.89
N VAL A 301 -12.72 7.98 22.87
CA VAL A 301 -11.34 8.02 23.34
C VAL A 301 -11.30 7.38 24.71
N PHE A 302 -10.48 6.33 24.84
CA PHE A 302 -10.18 5.73 26.14
C PHE A 302 -9.02 6.47 26.79
N ASP A 303 -9.07 6.60 28.11
CA ASP A 303 -8.01 7.26 28.88
C ASP A 303 -6.69 6.50 28.73
N GLU A 304 -5.56 7.22 28.69
CA GLU A 304 -4.21 6.64 28.68
C GLU A 304 -4.06 5.62 29.81
N GLN A 305 -3.54 4.46 29.47
CA GLN A 305 -3.21 3.40 30.41
C GLN A 305 -1.70 3.16 30.42
N ARG A 306 -1.15 2.82 31.60
CA ARG A 306 0.25 2.51 31.77
C ARG A 306 0.42 1.06 32.22
N LEU A 307 1.32 0.35 31.56
CA LEU A 307 1.64 -1.03 31.89
C LEU A 307 3.11 -1.11 32.33
N PRO A 308 3.39 -1.46 33.56
CA PRO A 308 4.77 -1.71 33.97
C PRO A 308 5.34 -2.95 33.28
N ASP A 309 6.64 -2.90 32.94
CA ASP A 309 7.42 -4.03 32.41
C ASP A 309 6.80 -4.78 31.21
N VAL A 310 6.32 -4.03 30.21
CA VAL A 310 5.79 -4.64 28.99
C VAL A 310 6.87 -5.36 28.17
N ARG A 311 6.48 -6.44 27.52
CA ARG A 311 7.31 -7.05 26.48
C ARG A 311 7.35 -6.15 25.25
N ARG A 312 8.55 -5.70 24.92
CA ARG A 312 8.77 -4.71 23.86
C ARG A 312 8.87 -5.38 22.49
N TRP A 313 8.22 -4.77 21.50
CA TRP A 313 8.37 -5.19 20.13
C TRP A 313 9.62 -4.56 19.49
N ASN A 314 10.41 -5.36 18.79
CA ASN A 314 11.47 -4.95 17.88
C ASN A 314 11.75 -6.07 16.87
N ALA A 315 12.64 -5.84 15.88
CA ALA A 315 12.92 -6.82 14.83
C ALA A 315 13.54 -8.14 15.33
N GLU A 316 14.22 -8.14 16.49
CA GLU A 316 14.81 -9.37 17.08
C GLU A 316 13.84 -10.07 18.05
N HIS A 317 12.99 -9.30 18.72
CA HIS A 317 12.00 -9.77 19.69
C HIS A 317 10.64 -9.17 19.33
N PRO A 318 9.91 -9.74 18.36
CA PRO A 318 8.63 -9.20 17.90
C PRO A 318 7.47 -9.61 18.82
N GLU A 319 7.54 -9.19 20.08
CA GLU A 319 6.54 -9.50 21.09
C GLU A 319 5.22 -8.77 20.82
N LEU A 320 4.15 -9.53 20.70
CA LEU A 320 2.83 -9.01 20.34
C LEU A 320 1.79 -9.32 21.41
N TYR A 321 0.93 -8.36 21.64
CA TYR A 321 -0.32 -8.47 22.38
C TYR A 321 -1.49 -8.60 21.41
N THR A 322 -2.63 -9.06 21.89
CA THR A 322 -3.87 -9.11 21.12
C THR A 322 -4.87 -8.11 21.67
N LEU A 323 -5.26 -7.15 20.86
CA LEU A 323 -6.36 -6.24 21.16
C LEU A 323 -7.66 -6.83 20.61
N LEU A 324 -8.66 -6.98 21.47
CA LEU A 324 -10.03 -7.31 21.10
C LEU A 324 -10.89 -6.07 21.30
N LEU A 325 -11.78 -5.80 20.36
CA LEU A 325 -12.81 -4.76 20.42
C LEU A 325 -14.17 -5.42 20.29
N GLU A 326 -15.08 -5.14 21.22
CA GLU A 326 -16.43 -5.66 21.25
C GLU A 326 -17.45 -4.52 21.25
N LEU A 327 -18.29 -4.47 20.23
CA LEU A 327 -19.47 -3.61 20.23
C LEU A 327 -20.65 -4.39 20.82
N LYS A 328 -21.35 -3.78 21.78
CA LYS A 328 -22.47 -4.39 22.52
C LYS A 328 -23.73 -3.57 22.36
N ASP A 329 -24.86 -4.23 22.18
CA ASP A 329 -26.17 -3.59 22.15
C ASP A 329 -26.62 -3.11 23.56
N ALA A 330 -27.77 -2.48 23.63
CA ALA A 330 -28.34 -1.98 24.89
C ALA A 330 -28.63 -3.09 25.92
N GLY A 331 -28.77 -4.33 25.49
CA GLY A 331 -28.93 -5.51 26.34
C GLY A 331 -27.60 -6.11 26.82
N GLY A 332 -26.48 -5.59 26.34
CA GLY A 332 -25.14 -6.10 26.64
C GLY A 332 -24.70 -7.29 25.77
N LYS A 333 -25.49 -7.66 24.75
CA LYS A 333 -25.12 -8.70 23.79
C LYS A 333 -24.06 -8.16 22.82
N VAL A 334 -23.00 -8.92 22.62
CA VAL A 334 -21.98 -8.59 21.61
C VAL A 334 -22.59 -8.71 20.23
N THR A 335 -22.48 -7.64 19.44
CA THR A 335 -22.99 -7.53 18.07
C THR A 335 -21.87 -7.57 17.04
N GLU A 336 -20.66 -7.11 17.41
CA GLU A 336 -19.47 -7.15 16.56
C GLU A 336 -18.22 -7.39 17.41
N ILE A 337 -17.32 -8.19 16.86
CA ILE A 337 -15.97 -8.43 17.39
C ILE A 337 -14.97 -8.11 16.29
N THR A 338 -13.98 -7.30 16.60
CA THR A 338 -12.81 -7.07 15.75
C THR A 338 -11.57 -6.95 16.61
N GLY A 339 -10.41 -6.79 16.00
CA GLY A 339 -9.18 -6.57 16.75
C GLY A 339 -7.92 -6.71 15.90
N THR A 340 -6.78 -6.55 16.56
CA THR A 340 -5.47 -6.56 15.90
C THR A 340 -4.36 -7.00 16.86
N LYS A 341 -3.19 -7.28 16.30
CA LYS A 341 -1.97 -7.44 17.09
C LYS A 341 -1.36 -6.08 17.43
N VAL A 342 -0.90 -5.93 18.65
CA VAL A 342 -0.34 -4.69 19.20
C VAL A 342 1.07 -4.95 19.69
N GLY A 343 2.03 -4.10 19.30
CA GLY A 343 3.41 -4.17 19.77
C GLY A 343 3.83 -2.88 20.45
N PHE A 344 4.26 -2.96 21.70
CA PHE A 344 4.78 -1.80 22.43
C PHE A 344 6.19 -1.46 21.94
N ARG A 345 6.31 -0.32 21.26
CA ARG A 345 7.59 0.18 20.78
C ARG A 345 7.57 1.69 20.63
N THR A 346 8.74 2.32 20.69
CA THR A 346 8.97 3.73 20.36
C THR A 346 9.88 3.80 19.14
N SER A 347 9.47 4.54 18.12
CA SER A 347 10.25 4.85 16.92
C SER A 347 10.50 6.35 16.88
N GLU A 348 11.75 6.77 16.96
CA GLU A 348 12.07 8.19 17.11
C GLU A 348 13.45 8.54 16.54
N ILE A 349 13.68 9.84 16.30
CA ILE A 349 15.01 10.38 16.09
C ILE A 349 15.48 11.00 17.40
N LYS A 350 16.57 10.43 17.96
CA LYS A 350 17.16 10.86 19.23
C LYS A 350 18.64 11.16 19.03
N ASN A 351 19.06 12.39 19.34
CA ASN A 351 20.45 12.85 19.16
C ASN A 351 20.97 12.63 17.72
N GLY A 352 20.14 12.96 16.72
CA GLY A 352 20.47 12.82 15.30
C GLY A 352 20.49 11.38 14.79
N ARG A 353 20.01 10.40 15.56
CA ARG A 353 19.98 8.98 15.18
C ARG A 353 18.57 8.42 15.22
N PHE A 354 18.25 7.60 14.24
CA PHE A 354 17.05 6.78 14.25
C PHE A 354 17.18 5.69 15.30
N CYS A 355 16.21 5.64 16.21
CA CYS A 355 16.19 4.73 17.34
C CYS A 355 14.88 3.97 17.43
N ILE A 356 14.95 2.69 17.79
CA ILE A 356 13.83 1.88 18.24
C ILE A 356 14.02 1.56 19.72
N ASN A 357 13.03 1.90 20.54
CA ASN A 357 13.07 1.70 22.00
C ASN A 357 14.31 2.37 22.64
N GLY A 358 14.67 3.57 22.14
CA GLY A 358 15.83 4.32 22.60
C GLY A 358 17.18 3.81 22.12
N VAL A 359 17.24 2.70 21.40
CA VAL A 359 18.46 2.09 20.87
C VAL A 359 18.64 2.46 19.39
N PRO A 360 19.79 3.02 18.99
CA PRO A 360 20.09 3.29 17.59
C PRO A 360 20.06 2.00 16.75
N VAL A 361 19.45 2.08 15.57
CA VAL A 361 19.31 0.93 14.66
C VAL A 361 20.09 1.16 13.39
N LEU A 362 20.84 0.15 12.95
CA LEU A 362 21.38 0.09 11.60
C LEU A 362 20.31 -0.53 10.68
N VAL A 363 19.94 0.20 9.64
CA VAL A 363 18.98 -0.24 8.62
C VAL A 363 19.67 -1.24 7.70
N LYS A 364 19.47 -2.53 7.97
CA LYS A 364 19.90 -3.67 7.15
C LYS A 364 18.77 -4.03 6.20
N GLY A 365 18.52 -3.13 5.24
CA GLY A 365 17.27 -3.09 4.50
C GLY A 365 17.35 -3.60 3.07
N VAL A 366 16.16 -3.89 2.53
CA VAL A 366 15.92 -4.13 1.10
C VAL A 366 14.67 -3.37 0.66
N ASN A 367 14.64 -2.98 -0.61
CA ASN A 367 13.42 -2.53 -1.28
C ASN A 367 12.66 -3.74 -1.79
N ARG A 368 11.33 -3.72 -1.76
CA ARG A 368 10.52 -4.85 -2.19
C ARG A 368 9.34 -4.42 -3.04
N HIS A 369 9.35 -4.83 -4.31
CA HIS A 369 8.16 -4.81 -5.15
C HIS A 369 7.27 -6.03 -4.90
N GLU A 370 5.94 -5.86 -5.07
CA GLU A 370 5.03 -6.99 -5.20
C GLU A 370 5.13 -7.54 -6.62
N HIS A 371 5.92 -8.59 -6.76
CA HIS A 371 6.18 -9.25 -8.04
C HIS A 371 6.30 -10.76 -7.87
N SER A 372 5.79 -11.51 -8.85
CA SER A 372 5.93 -12.94 -9.00
C SER A 372 6.19 -13.30 -10.46
N GLN A 373 6.59 -14.54 -10.73
CA GLN A 373 6.72 -15.04 -12.10
C GLN A 373 5.42 -14.95 -12.94
N LEU A 374 4.27 -14.71 -12.31
CA LEU A 374 2.96 -14.61 -12.96
C LEU A 374 2.49 -13.16 -13.20
N GLY A 375 3.20 -12.18 -12.65
CA GLY A 375 2.80 -10.77 -12.70
C GLY A 375 2.96 -10.08 -11.37
N ARG A 376 2.13 -9.08 -11.11
CA ARG A 376 2.17 -8.27 -9.90
C ARG A 376 1.23 -8.76 -8.80
N THR A 377 0.74 -9.97 -8.94
CA THR A 377 -0.05 -10.68 -7.92
C THR A 377 0.88 -11.58 -7.13
N VAL A 378 0.89 -11.44 -5.80
CA VAL A 378 1.76 -12.19 -4.90
C VAL A 378 0.89 -12.99 -3.92
N SER A 379 1.09 -14.31 -3.87
CA SER A 379 0.37 -15.16 -2.93
C SER A 379 0.88 -15.02 -1.48
N LYS A 380 0.07 -15.44 -0.52
CA LYS A 380 0.45 -15.46 0.91
C LYS A 380 1.68 -16.33 1.16
N GLU A 381 1.75 -17.49 0.50
CA GLU A 381 2.89 -18.42 0.62
C GLU A 381 4.18 -17.77 0.11
N LEU A 382 4.09 -17.01 -0.99
CA LEU A 382 5.26 -16.33 -1.54
C LEU A 382 5.71 -15.18 -0.64
N MET A 383 4.76 -14.45 -0.02
CA MET A 383 5.08 -13.42 0.99
C MET A 383 5.73 -14.04 2.23
N GLU A 384 5.27 -15.22 2.69
CA GLU A 384 5.93 -15.95 3.79
C GLU A 384 7.32 -16.42 3.41
N GLN A 385 7.54 -16.85 2.17
CA GLN A 385 8.86 -17.20 1.67
C GLN A 385 9.80 -15.98 1.67
N ASP A 386 9.31 -14.83 1.20
CA ASP A 386 10.07 -13.56 1.19
C ASP A 386 10.58 -13.25 2.61
N ILE A 387 9.67 -13.19 3.59
CA ILE A 387 10.05 -12.77 4.94
C ILE A 387 11.00 -13.77 5.63
N ARG A 388 10.80 -15.07 5.42
CA ARG A 388 11.70 -16.10 5.95
C ARG A 388 13.10 -15.98 5.36
N LEU A 389 13.20 -15.78 4.05
CA LEU A 389 14.49 -15.57 3.38
C LEU A 389 15.17 -14.29 3.87
N MET A 390 14.43 -13.19 4.00
CA MET A 390 14.98 -11.93 4.54
C MET A 390 15.56 -12.15 5.94
N LYS A 391 14.82 -12.77 6.85
CA LYS A 391 15.31 -13.07 8.22
C LYS A 391 16.52 -14.01 8.21
N GLN A 392 16.55 -15.05 7.37
CA GLN A 392 17.68 -15.97 7.23
C GLN A 392 18.95 -15.30 6.70
N HIS A 393 18.82 -14.13 6.06
CA HIS A 393 19.91 -13.35 5.49
C HIS A 393 20.22 -12.06 6.28
N ASN A 394 19.81 -12.02 7.56
CA ASN A 394 20.08 -10.91 8.49
C ASN A 394 19.48 -9.56 8.10
N ILE A 395 18.48 -9.56 7.22
CA ILE A 395 17.73 -8.36 6.85
C ILE A 395 16.77 -8.05 8.00
N ASN A 396 16.75 -6.79 8.46
CA ASN A 396 15.88 -6.34 9.54
C ASN A 396 14.86 -5.30 9.10
N THR A 397 14.98 -4.78 7.88
CA THR A 397 14.15 -3.67 7.37
C THR A 397 13.71 -3.96 5.94
N VAL A 398 12.48 -3.61 5.61
CA VAL A 398 11.96 -3.58 4.24
C VAL A 398 11.34 -2.21 3.96
N ARG A 399 11.69 -1.62 2.81
CA ARG A 399 10.95 -0.51 2.24
C ARG A 399 9.95 -1.05 1.25
N ASN A 400 8.67 -0.75 1.48
CA ASN A 400 7.61 -1.09 0.55
C ASN A 400 7.72 -0.16 -0.67
N SER A 401 8.49 -0.56 -1.64
CA SER A 401 8.78 0.22 -2.84
C SER A 401 7.75 -0.06 -3.93
N HIS A 402 7.03 0.92 -4.45
CA HIS A 402 6.95 2.30 -3.94
C HIS A 402 5.47 2.60 -3.66
N TYR A 403 4.84 1.79 -2.84
CA TYR A 403 3.40 1.81 -2.53
C TYR A 403 3.10 0.92 -1.32
N PRO A 404 1.97 1.14 -0.63
CA PRO A 404 1.52 0.23 0.43
C PRO A 404 1.36 -1.20 -0.07
N ALA A 405 1.92 -2.16 0.66
CA ALA A 405 1.91 -3.57 0.30
C ALA A 405 0.56 -4.26 0.62
N HIS A 406 0.38 -5.51 0.26
CA HIS A 406 -0.79 -6.31 0.62
C HIS A 406 -0.97 -6.39 2.15
N PRO A 407 -2.21 -6.37 2.71
CA PRO A 407 -2.45 -6.39 4.18
C PRO A 407 -1.72 -7.50 4.92
N TYR A 408 -1.69 -8.68 4.35
CA TYR A 408 -1.02 -9.84 4.95
C TYR A 408 0.49 -9.64 5.12
N TRP A 409 1.13 -8.82 4.29
CA TRP A 409 2.55 -8.48 4.41
C TRP A 409 2.88 -7.79 5.73
N TYR A 410 2.04 -6.85 6.15
CA TYR A 410 2.24 -6.15 7.43
C TYR A 410 2.06 -7.09 8.61
N GLN A 411 1.07 -7.99 8.58
CA GLN A 411 0.89 -9.01 9.60
C GLN A 411 2.12 -9.93 9.72
N LEU A 412 2.75 -10.27 8.59
CA LEU A 412 4.00 -11.02 8.57
C LEU A 412 5.15 -10.20 9.17
N CYS A 413 5.29 -8.93 8.81
CA CYS A 413 6.32 -8.05 9.36
C CYS A 413 6.15 -7.86 10.87
N ASP A 414 4.92 -7.71 11.36
CA ASP A 414 4.61 -7.63 12.79
C ASP A 414 5.05 -8.92 13.52
N ARG A 415 4.70 -10.07 12.97
CA ARG A 415 4.94 -11.39 13.57
C ARG A 415 6.38 -11.86 13.50
N TYR A 416 7.06 -11.66 12.38
CA TYR A 416 8.44 -12.10 12.18
C TYR A 416 9.49 -11.08 12.63
N GLY A 417 9.07 -9.84 12.87
CA GLY A 417 9.98 -8.76 13.25
C GLY A 417 10.78 -8.24 12.06
N LEU A 418 10.14 -7.48 11.16
CA LEU A 418 10.80 -6.61 10.19
C LEU A 418 10.34 -5.17 10.40
N TYR A 419 11.28 -4.24 10.41
CA TYR A 419 10.96 -2.82 10.34
C TYR A 419 10.44 -2.48 8.93
N VAL A 420 9.34 -1.78 8.86
CA VAL A 420 8.74 -1.36 7.60
C VAL A 420 8.90 0.14 7.42
N ILE A 421 9.45 0.53 6.30
CA ILE A 421 9.34 1.88 5.75
C ILE A 421 8.16 1.83 4.79
N ASP A 422 7.01 2.34 5.23
CA ASP A 422 5.79 2.30 4.42
C ASP A 422 5.68 3.55 3.54
N GLU A 423 5.41 3.37 2.25
CA GLU A 423 5.54 4.43 1.27
C GLU A 423 4.23 4.71 0.54
N ALA A 424 3.91 6.00 0.39
CA ALA A 424 2.76 6.44 -0.38
C ALA A 424 2.97 6.15 -1.88
N ASN A 425 1.91 5.72 -2.55
CA ASN A 425 1.91 5.40 -3.98
C ASN A 425 2.01 6.68 -4.84
N ILE A 426 3.16 7.35 -4.76
CA ILE A 426 3.43 8.62 -5.47
C ILE A 426 4.81 8.55 -6.08
N GLU A 427 4.84 8.47 -7.42
CA GLU A 427 6.05 8.64 -8.21
C GLU A 427 5.73 9.31 -9.54
N SER A 428 6.39 10.42 -9.84
CA SER A 428 6.23 11.13 -11.12
C SER A 428 7.57 11.34 -11.83
N HIS A 429 8.44 10.32 -11.80
CA HIS A 429 9.80 10.36 -12.34
C HIS A 429 9.81 10.84 -13.80
N GLY A 430 8.88 10.38 -14.63
CA GLY A 430 8.75 10.79 -16.02
C GLY A 430 8.47 12.28 -16.26
N MET A 431 8.10 13.06 -15.22
CA MET A 431 8.00 14.53 -15.31
C MET A 431 9.30 15.24 -14.93
N GLY A 432 10.30 14.51 -14.46
CA GLY A 432 11.55 15.06 -13.94
C GLY A 432 11.34 15.86 -12.65
N TYR A 433 12.39 16.52 -12.20
CA TYR A 433 12.43 17.23 -10.90
C TYR A 433 12.43 18.76 -11.04
N GLY A 434 12.42 19.26 -12.28
CA GLY A 434 12.41 20.67 -12.64
C GLY A 434 11.06 21.36 -12.41
N PRO A 435 10.81 22.49 -13.09
CA PRO A 435 9.56 23.23 -12.98
C PRO A 435 8.29 22.46 -13.39
N ALA A 436 8.43 21.47 -14.29
CA ALA A 436 7.32 20.63 -14.76
C ALA A 436 6.95 19.50 -13.79
N SER A 437 7.67 19.32 -12.67
CA SER A 437 7.35 18.29 -11.67
C SER A 437 5.97 18.52 -11.09
N LEU A 438 5.18 17.44 -10.99
CA LEU A 438 3.83 17.46 -10.41
C LEU A 438 3.85 17.78 -8.91
N ALA A 439 4.99 17.61 -8.23
CA ALA A 439 5.18 18.05 -6.85
C ALA A 439 4.95 19.57 -6.65
N LYS A 440 5.11 20.34 -7.70
CA LYS A 440 5.03 21.82 -7.71
C LYS A 440 3.70 22.36 -8.21
N ASP A 441 2.90 21.52 -8.86
CA ASP A 441 1.58 21.87 -9.37
C ASP A 441 0.51 21.56 -8.35
N SER A 442 -0.01 22.59 -7.67
CA SER A 442 -1.01 22.47 -6.61
C SER A 442 -2.33 21.84 -7.06
N THR A 443 -2.61 21.77 -8.37
CA THR A 443 -3.80 21.07 -8.88
C THR A 443 -3.75 19.56 -8.64
N TRP A 444 -2.56 19.00 -8.38
CA TRP A 444 -2.34 17.60 -8.02
C TRP A 444 -2.34 17.34 -6.50
N LEU A 445 -2.50 18.38 -5.67
CA LEU A 445 -2.52 18.22 -4.22
C LEU A 445 -3.58 17.23 -3.72
N PRO A 446 -4.83 17.23 -4.22
CA PRO A 446 -5.83 16.28 -3.77
C PRO A 446 -5.39 14.81 -3.97
N ALA A 447 -4.75 14.49 -5.11
CA ALA A 447 -4.26 13.14 -5.37
C ALA A 447 -3.06 12.75 -4.48
N HIS A 448 -2.16 13.69 -4.16
CA HIS A 448 -1.07 13.46 -3.21
C HIS A 448 -1.59 13.21 -1.80
N ILE A 449 -2.53 14.02 -1.32
CA ILE A 449 -3.13 13.88 0.01
C ILE A 449 -3.92 12.56 0.12
N ASP A 450 -4.76 12.21 -0.87
CA ASP A 450 -5.53 10.95 -0.84
C ASP A 450 -4.60 9.73 -0.70
N ARG A 451 -3.50 9.68 -1.47
CA ARG A 451 -2.54 8.57 -1.45
C ARG A 451 -1.79 8.47 -0.12
N THR A 452 -1.32 9.61 0.42
CA THR A 452 -0.64 9.67 1.72
C THR A 452 -1.60 9.31 2.85
N ARG A 453 -2.84 9.82 2.81
CA ARG A 453 -3.86 9.53 3.83
C ARG A 453 -4.23 8.04 3.82
N ARG A 454 -4.44 7.43 2.65
CA ARG A 454 -4.78 6.01 2.54
C ARG A 454 -3.65 5.09 3.02
N MET A 455 -2.40 5.44 2.78
CA MET A 455 -1.26 4.73 3.36
C MET A 455 -1.32 4.77 4.89
N TYR A 456 -1.41 5.97 5.47
CA TYR A 456 -1.39 6.17 6.92
C TYR A 456 -2.57 5.48 7.62
N GLU A 457 -3.79 5.81 7.21
CA GLU A 457 -5.01 5.32 7.88
C GLU A 457 -5.08 3.79 7.89
N ARG A 458 -4.69 3.18 6.80
CA ARG A 458 -4.64 1.74 6.64
C ARG A 458 -3.61 1.06 7.54
N SER A 459 -2.39 1.64 7.63
CA SER A 459 -1.24 0.99 8.24
C SER A 459 -0.89 1.52 9.64
N LYS A 460 -1.64 2.51 10.15
CA LYS A 460 -1.33 3.23 11.40
C LYS A 460 -1.17 2.35 12.64
N ASN A 461 -1.84 1.20 12.70
CA ASN A 461 -1.85 0.30 13.85
C ASN A 461 -0.76 -0.79 13.82
N HIS A 462 -0.01 -0.92 12.72
CA HIS A 462 1.04 -1.93 12.61
C HIS A 462 2.32 -1.53 13.37
N PRO A 463 2.78 -2.31 14.36
CA PRO A 463 4.00 -2.01 15.09
C PRO A 463 5.25 -2.10 14.20
N SER A 464 5.23 -2.89 13.14
CA SER A 464 6.34 -3.00 12.18
C SER A 464 6.58 -1.73 11.39
N VAL A 465 5.56 -0.89 11.14
CA VAL A 465 5.72 0.39 10.46
C VAL A 465 6.43 1.36 11.39
N VAL A 466 7.70 1.66 11.09
CA VAL A 466 8.57 2.49 11.95
C VAL A 466 8.97 3.82 11.30
N ILE A 467 8.86 3.93 9.98
CA ILE A 467 9.10 5.15 9.21
C ILE A 467 8.00 5.27 8.14
N TRP A 468 7.48 6.47 7.96
CA TRP A 468 6.60 6.83 6.85
C TRP A 468 7.41 7.46 5.73
N SER A 469 7.12 7.10 4.48
CA SER A 469 7.74 7.68 3.30
C SER A 469 6.68 8.33 2.41
N LEU A 470 6.92 9.59 2.03
CA LEU A 470 5.92 10.37 1.28
C LEU A 470 5.80 9.98 -0.19
N GLY A 471 6.76 9.23 -0.70
CA GLY A 471 6.80 8.77 -2.09
C GLY A 471 8.21 8.59 -2.61
N ASN A 472 8.31 8.36 -3.91
CA ASN A 472 9.55 8.11 -4.62
C ASN A 472 9.70 9.08 -5.80
N GLU A 473 10.88 9.46 -6.14
CA GLU A 473 11.35 10.13 -7.37
C GLU A 473 10.33 11.04 -8.09
N ALA A 474 9.72 11.97 -7.34
CA ALA A 474 8.68 12.86 -7.85
C ALA A 474 9.04 14.36 -7.80
N GLY A 475 10.31 14.69 -7.47
CA GLY A 475 10.71 16.07 -7.17
C GLY A 475 10.21 16.53 -5.81
N ASN A 476 10.46 17.79 -5.46
CA ASN A 476 9.96 18.38 -4.21
C ASN A 476 9.25 19.70 -4.49
N GLY A 477 8.22 20.00 -3.69
CA GLY A 477 7.43 21.22 -3.79
C GLY A 477 6.20 21.17 -2.89
N ILE A 478 5.29 22.11 -3.13
CA ILE A 478 4.13 22.38 -2.27
C ILE A 478 3.30 21.11 -1.95
N ASN A 479 3.18 20.16 -2.88
CA ASN A 479 2.38 18.96 -2.64
C ASN A 479 3.02 18.05 -1.59
N PHE A 480 4.35 17.85 -1.64
CA PHE A 480 5.05 17.06 -0.61
C PHE A 480 5.20 17.82 0.71
N GLU A 481 5.32 19.14 0.68
CA GLU A 481 5.27 19.95 1.90
C GLU A 481 3.92 19.78 2.62
N ARG A 482 2.80 19.84 1.89
CA ARG A 482 1.46 19.67 2.44
C ARG A 482 1.17 18.24 2.90
N THR A 483 1.67 17.22 2.20
CA THR A 483 1.53 15.83 2.66
C THR A 483 2.35 15.58 3.93
N TYR A 484 3.55 16.16 4.04
CA TYR A 484 4.35 16.13 5.27
C TYR A 484 3.62 16.79 6.43
N ASP A 485 3.16 18.04 6.24
CA ASP A 485 2.45 18.81 7.27
C ASP A 485 1.20 18.06 7.75
N TRP A 486 0.42 17.50 6.81
CA TRP A 486 -0.74 16.70 7.15
C TRP A 486 -0.36 15.46 7.97
N LEU A 487 0.61 14.69 7.49
CA LEU A 487 1.04 13.46 8.18
C LEU A 487 1.58 13.76 9.58
N LYS A 488 2.38 14.82 9.74
CA LYS A 488 2.86 15.27 11.06
C LYS A 488 1.74 15.83 11.95
N SER A 489 0.59 16.22 11.40
CA SER A 489 -0.56 16.65 12.19
C SER A 489 -1.27 15.47 12.88
N VAL A 490 -1.30 14.28 12.25
CA VAL A 490 -1.99 13.07 12.74
C VAL A 490 -1.05 12.03 13.34
N GLU A 491 0.25 12.09 13.00
CA GLU A 491 1.29 11.16 13.47
C GLU A 491 2.41 11.92 14.20
N LYS A 492 2.53 11.65 15.49
CA LYS A 492 3.51 12.35 16.37
C LYS A 492 4.71 11.49 16.75
N ASN A 493 4.63 10.19 16.50
CA ASN A 493 5.52 9.22 17.12
C ASN A 493 6.57 8.64 16.17
N ARG A 494 6.26 8.56 14.87
CA ARG A 494 7.15 7.97 13.86
C ARG A 494 7.75 9.04 12.97
N PRO A 495 9.04 8.90 12.59
CA PRO A 495 9.67 9.81 11.64
C PRO A 495 9.06 9.65 10.24
N VAL A 496 9.15 10.73 9.47
CA VAL A 496 8.74 10.82 8.08
C VAL A 496 9.97 11.06 7.21
N GLN A 497 10.14 10.32 6.14
CA GLN A 497 11.19 10.53 5.15
C GLN A 497 10.64 10.90 3.78
N TYR A 498 11.45 11.64 3.01
CA TYR A 498 11.26 11.83 1.58
C TYR A 498 12.59 12.17 0.91
N GLU A 499 13.02 11.37 -0.07
CA GLU A 499 14.38 11.45 -0.62
C GLU A 499 14.64 12.76 -1.40
N ARG A 500 13.61 13.32 -2.09
CA ARG A 500 13.75 14.59 -2.82
C ARG A 500 13.57 15.82 -1.95
N ALA A 501 13.19 15.67 -0.69
CA ALA A 501 13.23 16.78 0.26
C ALA A 501 14.67 17.17 0.60
N GLU A 502 15.63 16.26 0.46
CA GLU A 502 17.03 16.51 0.77
C GLU A 502 17.20 17.09 2.19
N GLU A 503 17.64 18.34 2.31
CA GLU A 503 17.76 19.05 3.58
C GLU A 503 16.58 20.00 3.87
N ASN A 504 15.53 20.02 3.03
CA ASN A 504 14.35 20.83 3.29
C ASN A 504 13.61 20.31 4.54
N TYR A 505 12.70 21.12 5.07
CA TYR A 505 12.01 20.83 6.35
C TYR A 505 11.10 19.62 6.30
N ASN A 506 10.61 19.25 5.12
CA ASN A 506 9.60 18.21 4.92
C ASN A 506 10.18 16.78 4.86
N THR A 507 11.18 16.53 5.69
CA THR A 507 11.71 15.18 5.99
C THR A 507 12.43 15.18 7.34
N ASP A 508 12.25 14.12 8.13
CA ASP A 508 12.94 13.94 9.42
C ASP A 508 14.28 13.20 9.25
N ILE A 509 14.52 12.57 8.10
CA ILE A 509 15.69 11.77 7.77
C ILE A 509 16.35 12.35 6.52
N TYR A 510 17.68 12.52 6.52
CA TYR A 510 18.41 12.82 5.30
C TYR A 510 18.50 11.54 4.47
N CYS A 511 17.47 11.34 3.66
CA CYS A 511 17.25 10.14 2.89
C CYS A 511 17.73 10.36 1.45
N ARG A 512 18.65 9.52 0.96
CA ARG A 512 19.26 9.68 -0.38
C ARG A 512 19.31 8.34 -1.11
N MET A 513 19.56 8.42 -2.43
CA MET A 513 19.77 7.25 -3.29
C MET A 513 21.19 7.22 -3.83
N TYR A 514 21.79 6.04 -3.88
CA TYR A 514 23.06 5.73 -4.60
C TYR A 514 24.22 6.71 -4.34
N ARG A 515 24.30 7.27 -3.12
CA ARG A 515 25.41 8.15 -2.76
C ARG A 515 26.67 7.35 -2.45
N SER A 516 27.81 7.81 -2.94
CA SER A 516 29.10 7.17 -2.65
C SER A 516 29.47 7.27 -1.17
N VAL A 517 30.35 6.39 -0.73
CA VAL A 517 30.91 6.37 0.61
C VAL A 517 31.50 7.74 1.02
N ASP A 518 32.16 8.44 0.08
CA ASP A 518 32.75 9.76 0.36
C ASP A 518 31.67 10.83 0.60
N VAL A 519 30.55 10.78 -0.11
CA VAL A 519 29.43 11.70 0.15
C VAL A 519 28.86 11.47 1.54
N ILE A 520 28.74 10.21 1.99
CA ILE A 520 28.27 9.88 3.33
C ILE A 520 29.25 10.42 4.38
N ARG A 521 30.58 10.15 4.23
CA ARG A 521 31.63 10.67 5.12
C ARG A 521 31.59 12.18 5.20
N ASN A 522 31.45 12.87 4.07
CA ASN A 522 31.40 14.34 4.02
C ASN A 522 30.14 14.87 4.74
N TYR A 523 29.00 14.20 4.62
CA TYR A 523 27.78 14.59 5.35
C TYR A 523 28.00 14.47 6.86
N VAL A 524 28.40 13.29 7.34
CA VAL A 524 28.56 13.04 8.79
C VAL A 524 29.69 13.81 9.44
N ALA A 525 30.67 14.30 8.67
CA ALA A 525 31.75 15.18 9.16
C ALA A 525 31.27 16.62 9.44
N ARG A 526 30.10 17.01 8.96
CA ARG A 526 29.54 18.36 9.20
C ARG A 526 29.09 18.49 10.65
N LYS A 527 29.22 19.72 11.19
CA LYS A 527 28.83 20.05 12.59
C LYS A 527 27.37 20.53 12.73
N ASP A 528 26.75 20.87 11.63
CA ASP A 528 25.39 21.45 11.54
C ASP A 528 24.29 20.42 11.28
N ILE A 529 24.62 19.13 11.17
CA ILE A 529 23.68 18.07 10.93
C ILE A 529 22.92 17.69 12.20
N TYR A 530 21.65 17.40 12.04
CA TYR A 530 20.75 16.94 13.12
C TYR A 530 19.87 15.75 12.70
N ARG A 531 19.96 15.33 11.44
CA ARG A 531 19.21 14.22 10.86
C ARG A 531 20.11 13.02 10.62
N PRO A 532 19.63 11.78 10.86
CA PRO A 532 20.35 10.59 10.44
C PRO A 532 20.44 10.51 8.92
N PHE A 533 21.53 9.95 8.42
CA PHE A 533 21.70 9.59 7.01
C PHE A 533 21.27 8.14 6.80
N ILE A 534 20.28 7.92 5.94
CA ILE A 534 19.81 6.58 5.55
C ILE A 534 19.66 6.54 4.03
N LEU A 535 20.26 5.54 3.37
CA LEU A 535 20.06 5.34 1.94
C LEU A 535 18.75 4.58 1.71
N CYS A 536 17.75 5.24 1.13
CA CYS A 536 16.52 4.52 0.74
C CYS A 536 16.76 3.55 -0.42
N GLU A 537 17.82 3.80 -1.22
CA GLU A 537 18.28 2.89 -2.27
C GLU A 537 19.81 2.94 -2.38
N TYR A 538 20.43 1.75 -2.49
CA TYR A 538 21.84 1.59 -2.79
C TYR A 538 22.13 0.20 -3.35
N LEU A 539 23.36 -0.02 -3.84
CA LEU A 539 23.85 -1.31 -4.30
C LEU A 539 22.96 -1.99 -5.35
N HIS A 540 22.49 -1.26 -6.34
CA HIS A 540 21.65 -1.80 -7.43
C HIS A 540 22.09 -3.22 -7.85
N ALA A 541 21.29 -4.24 -7.47
CA ALA A 541 21.68 -5.66 -7.48
C ALA A 541 21.56 -6.32 -8.87
N MET A 542 21.71 -5.56 -9.96
CA MET A 542 21.60 -6.05 -11.32
C MET A 542 22.87 -6.79 -11.73
N GLY A 543 22.71 -8.02 -12.24
CA GLY A 543 23.81 -8.82 -12.77
C GLY A 543 24.84 -9.18 -11.69
N ASN A 544 26.12 -8.98 -11.99
CA ASN A 544 27.22 -9.20 -11.06
C ASN A 544 27.55 -7.91 -10.31
N SER A 545 26.61 -7.42 -9.49
CA SER A 545 26.73 -6.16 -8.76
C SER A 545 26.69 -6.36 -7.24
N CYS A 546 26.31 -5.34 -6.46
CA CYS A 546 26.47 -5.22 -5.02
C CYS A 546 27.93 -5.12 -4.54
N GLY A 547 28.86 -4.83 -5.43
CA GLY A 547 30.26 -4.54 -5.05
C GLY A 547 30.38 -3.29 -4.20
N GLY A 548 31.43 -3.25 -3.34
CA GLY A 548 31.67 -2.13 -2.43
C GLY A 548 30.77 -2.13 -1.19
N MET A 549 29.98 -3.15 -0.95
CA MET A 549 29.08 -3.22 0.22
C MET A 549 29.85 -3.15 1.55
N LYS A 550 31.02 -3.77 1.60
CA LYS A 550 31.89 -3.74 2.78
C LYS A 550 32.29 -2.32 3.14
N GLU A 551 32.69 -1.51 2.16
CA GLU A 551 33.12 -0.13 2.34
C GLU A 551 31.98 0.77 2.86
N TYR A 552 30.76 0.57 2.38
CA TYR A 552 29.58 1.22 2.95
C TYR A 552 29.38 0.84 4.41
N TRP A 553 29.48 -0.47 4.73
CA TRP A 553 29.22 -0.96 6.08
C TRP A 553 30.33 -0.59 7.07
N GLU A 554 31.58 -0.40 6.61
CA GLU A 554 32.64 0.20 7.42
C GLU A 554 32.26 1.63 7.86
N VAL A 555 31.59 2.42 7.02
CA VAL A 555 31.10 3.74 7.41
C VAL A 555 29.89 3.64 8.35
N PHE A 556 28.90 2.86 8.00
CA PHE A 556 27.68 2.72 8.81
C PHE A 556 27.96 2.19 10.23
N GLU A 557 28.95 1.35 10.41
CA GLU A 557 29.32 0.81 11.70
C GLU A 557 30.17 1.78 12.55
N ASN A 558 30.89 2.70 11.91
CA ASN A 558 31.80 3.62 12.61
C ASN A 558 31.28 5.05 12.76
N GLU A 559 30.31 5.45 11.91
CA GLU A 559 29.76 6.81 11.91
C GLU A 559 28.32 6.80 12.47
N PRO A 560 28.10 7.28 13.70
CA PRO A 560 26.82 7.12 14.40
C PRO A 560 25.58 7.65 13.68
N MET A 561 25.74 8.68 12.84
CA MET A 561 24.63 9.29 12.10
C MET A 561 24.43 8.70 10.69
N ALA A 562 25.32 7.81 10.24
CA ALA A 562 25.14 7.03 9.02
C ALA A 562 24.55 5.66 9.38
N GLN A 563 23.27 5.41 9.09
CA GLN A 563 22.55 4.29 9.67
C GLN A 563 22.09 3.25 8.64
N GLY A 564 22.87 3.00 7.60
CA GLY A 564 22.60 1.95 6.63
C GLY A 564 21.68 2.38 5.50
N GLY A 565 20.91 1.43 4.97
CA GLY A 565 20.00 1.67 3.86
C GLY A 565 19.31 0.41 3.34
N CYS A 566 18.51 0.58 2.28
CA CYS A 566 17.76 -0.49 1.63
C CYS A 566 18.36 -0.80 0.25
N ILE A 567 18.78 -2.03 0.04
CA ILE A 567 19.33 -2.49 -1.25
C ILE A 567 18.23 -2.45 -2.32
N TRP A 568 18.54 -1.98 -3.50
CA TRP A 568 17.69 -2.07 -4.67
C TRP A 568 18.07 -3.31 -5.49
N ASP A 569 17.21 -4.35 -5.64
CA ASP A 569 16.02 -4.57 -4.83
C ASP A 569 15.96 -6.05 -4.38
N TRP A 570 14.82 -6.48 -3.85
CA TRP A 570 14.67 -7.82 -3.31
C TRP A 570 14.50 -8.89 -4.40
N VAL A 571 13.68 -8.62 -5.44
CA VAL A 571 13.24 -9.65 -6.37
C VAL A 571 13.39 -9.22 -7.83
N ASP A 572 14.02 -10.05 -8.66
CA ASP A 572 13.98 -9.87 -10.12
C ASP A 572 12.53 -9.77 -10.61
N GLN A 573 12.23 -8.70 -11.33
CA GLN A 573 10.92 -8.52 -11.94
C GLN A 573 10.85 -9.23 -13.31
N SER A 574 11.21 -10.51 -13.36
CA SER A 574 11.15 -11.34 -14.56
C SER A 574 9.92 -12.24 -14.56
N PHE A 575 9.46 -12.65 -15.76
CA PHE A 575 8.42 -13.65 -15.89
C PHE A 575 9.01 -14.96 -16.37
N ARG A 576 8.35 -16.07 -16.04
CA ARG A 576 8.73 -17.40 -16.49
C ARG A 576 7.83 -17.82 -17.64
N GLU A 577 8.44 -18.09 -18.77
CA GLU A 577 7.76 -18.57 -19.98
C GLU A 577 8.28 -19.96 -20.37
N VAL A 578 7.55 -20.62 -21.26
CA VAL A 578 7.90 -21.94 -21.79
C VAL A 578 7.96 -21.83 -23.32
N ASP A 579 9.06 -22.26 -23.90
CA ASP A 579 9.21 -22.28 -25.34
C ASP A 579 8.42 -23.43 -26.01
N LYS A 580 8.47 -23.48 -27.34
CA LYS A 580 7.79 -24.51 -28.16
C LYS A 580 8.25 -25.94 -27.85
N ASP A 581 9.44 -26.11 -27.30
CA ASP A 581 10.05 -27.40 -26.98
C ASP A 581 9.81 -27.82 -25.52
N GLY A 582 9.01 -27.01 -24.79
CA GLY A 582 8.66 -27.24 -23.39
C GLY A 582 9.74 -26.81 -22.40
N LYS A 583 10.79 -26.12 -22.84
CA LYS A 583 11.84 -25.60 -21.99
C LYS A 583 11.43 -24.24 -21.42
N TRP A 584 11.55 -24.05 -20.11
CA TRP A 584 11.29 -22.77 -19.47
C TRP A 584 12.48 -21.81 -19.61
N TYR A 585 12.18 -20.52 -19.64
CA TYR A 585 13.17 -19.44 -19.67
C TYR A 585 12.61 -18.18 -18.97
N TRP A 586 13.49 -17.26 -18.61
CA TRP A 586 13.12 -15.98 -18.05
C TRP A 586 12.95 -14.94 -19.16
N THR A 587 11.96 -14.07 -19.01
CA THR A 587 11.71 -12.92 -19.87
C THR A 587 11.84 -11.62 -19.11
N TYR A 588 12.11 -10.55 -19.83
CA TYR A 588 12.28 -9.20 -19.32
C TYR A 588 11.70 -8.16 -20.29
N GLY A 589 11.94 -6.86 -20.03
CA GLY A 589 11.42 -5.78 -20.86
C GLY A 589 11.82 -5.92 -22.33
N GLY A 590 10.84 -5.73 -23.24
CA GLY A 590 11.03 -5.87 -24.69
C GLY A 590 10.76 -7.27 -25.25
N ASP A 591 10.55 -8.28 -24.39
CA ASP A 591 10.22 -9.64 -24.86
C ASP A 591 8.74 -9.80 -25.25
N TYR A 592 7.91 -8.82 -24.97
CA TYR A 592 6.48 -8.81 -25.26
C TYR A 592 6.12 -7.70 -26.25
N GLY A 593 5.15 -7.97 -27.13
CA GLY A 593 4.66 -7.00 -28.10
C GLY A 593 5.54 -6.85 -29.35
N PRO A 594 5.39 -5.75 -30.08
CA PRO A 594 6.19 -5.48 -31.29
C PRO A 594 7.64 -5.12 -30.93
N LYS A 595 8.55 -5.22 -31.92
CA LYS A 595 10.00 -4.98 -31.72
C LYS A 595 10.35 -3.56 -31.24
N ASP A 596 9.48 -2.60 -31.50
CA ASP A 596 9.64 -1.19 -31.12
C ASP A 596 8.82 -0.80 -29.88
N VAL A 597 8.37 -1.79 -29.10
CA VAL A 597 7.71 -1.54 -27.81
C VAL A 597 8.64 -0.75 -26.88
N PRO A 598 8.13 0.27 -26.17
CA PRO A 598 8.92 0.96 -25.16
C PRO A 598 9.50 -0.03 -24.14
N SER A 599 10.80 0.03 -23.91
CA SER A 599 11.46 -0.95 -23.05
C SER A 599 12.78 -0.43 -22.48
N PHE A 600 13.06 -0.79 -21.22
CA PHE A 600 14.37 -0.68 -20.58
C PHE A 600 15.09 -2.04 -20.49
N GLY A 601 14.64 -3.02 -21.27
CA GLY A 601 15.31 -4.33 -21.37
C GLY A 601 15.34 -5.09 -20.07
N ASN A 602 16.48 -5.68 -19.75
CA ASN A 602 16.69 -6.46 -18.54
C ASN A 602 16.97 -5.62 -17.27
N PHE A 603 16.76 -4.32 -17.30
CA PHE A 603 16.93 -3.46 -16.13
C PHE A 603 15.99 -3.84 -14.96
N CYS A 604 14.89 -4.54 -15.26
CA CYS A 604 13.99 -5.12 -14.26
C CYS A 604 14.56 -6.34 -13.50
N CYS A 605 15.70 -6.89 -13.91
CA CYS A 605 16.35 -8.04 -13.27
C CYS A 605 17.45 -7.56 -12.33
N ASN A 606 17.08 -7.00 -11.22
CA ASN A 606 17.96 -6.35 -10.24
C ASN A 606 17.72 -6.84 -8.79
N GLY A 607 17.15 -8.04 -8.66
CA GLY A 607 16.84 -8.65 -7.37
C GLY A 607 18.01 -9.34 -6.69
N LEU A 608 17.95 -9.43 -5.35
CA LEU A 608 18.79 -10.34 -4.56
C LEU A 608 18.35 -11.80 -4.71
N VAL A 609 17.11 -12.02 -5.13
CA VAL A 609 16.55 -13.32 -5.50
C VAL A 609 15.84 -13.21 -6.84
N ASN A 610 15.72 -14.34 -7.55
CA ASN A 610 14.92 -14.38 -8.78
C ASN A 610 13.41 -14.41 -8.49
N ALA A 611 12.57 -14.34 -9.53
CA ALA A 611 11.11 -14.24 -9.38
C ALA A 611 10.45 -15.47 -8.71
N VAL A 612 11.14 -16.60 -8.58
CA VAL A 612 10.70 -17.77 -7.80
C VAL A 612 11.41 -17.88 -6.45
N ARG A 613 12.16 -16.85 -6.03
CA ARG A 613 12.84 -16.69 -4.74
C ARG A 613 14.07 -17.61 -4.57
N GLU A 614 14.70 -18.01 -5.65
CA GLU A 614 16.02 -18.63 -5.56
C GLU A 614 17.08 -17.53 -5.38
N PRO A 615 17.96 -17.64 -4.37
CA PRO A 615 18.97 -16.64 -4.07
C PRO A 615 20.00 -16.46 -5.19
N HIS A 616 20.32 -15.23 -5.52
CA HIS A 616 21.50 -14.90 -6.32
C HIS A 616 22.78 -14.94 -5.45
N PRO A 617 23.97 -15.16 -6.03
CA PRO A 617 25.21 -15.27 -5.26
C PRO A 617 25.50 -14.10 -4.33
N HIS A 618 25.17 -12.88 -4.74
CA HIS A 618 25.41 -11.67 -3.92
C HIS A 618 24.53 -11.58 -2.66
N LEU A 619 23.42 -12.34 -2.56
CA LEU A 619 22.65 -12.43 -1.33
C LEU A 619 23.47 -13.07 -0.18
N LEU A 620 24.42 -13.95 -0.49
CA LEU A 620 25.32 -14.53 0.51
C LEU A 620 26.30 -13.50 1.06
N GLU A 621 26.77 -12.56 0.23
CA GLU A 621 27.59 -11.43 0.69
C GLU A 621 26.76 -10.50 1.59
N VAL A 622 25.52 -10.19 1.20
CA VAL A 622 24.58 -9.42 2.05
C VAL A 622 24.43 -10.10 3.41
N LYS A 623 24.17 -11.40 3.44
CA LYS A 623 24.08 -12.17 4.68
C LYS A 623 25.33 -12.02 5.55
N LYS A 624 26.50 -12.11 4.93
CA LYS A 624 27.80 -11.99 5.63
C LYS A 624 28.02 -10.60 6.21
N ILE A 625 27.71 -9.57 5.47
CA ILE A 625 27.94 -8.18 5.90
C ILE A 625 26.89 -7.75 6.93
N TYR A 626 25.64 -8.15 6.77
CA TYR A 626 24.55 -7.83 7.69
C TYR A 626 24.59 -8.60 9.01
N GLN A 627 25.47 -9.58 9.18
CA GLN A 627 25.58 -10.35 10.43
C GLN A 627 25.92 -9.44 11.63
N ASN A 628 25.31 -9.70 12.79
CA ASN A 628 25.56 -8.96 14.02
C ASN A 628 26.85 -9.44 14.73
N ILE A 629 27.17 -10.74 14.62
CA ILE A 629 28.33 -11.35 15.25
C ILE A 629 29.40 -11.58 14.20
N LYS A 630 30.56 -10.95 14.38
CA LYS A 630 31.72 -11.08 13.50
C LYS A 630 32.78 -11.92 14.18
N LEU A 631 33.21 -13.00 13.52
CA LEU A 631 34.35 -13.80 13.96
C LEU A 631 35.59 -13.39 13.16
N SER A 632 36.66 -13.05 13.83
CA SER A 632 37.96 -12.76 13.24
C SER A 632 38.98 -13.75 13.80
N LEU A 633 39.78 -14.35 12.92
CA LEU A 633 40.98 -15.09 13.32
C LEU A 633 42.07 -14.07 13.65
N ILE A 634 42.15 -13.68 14.91
CA ILE A 634 43.31 -12.96 15.41
C ILE A 634 44.35 -14.03 15.76
N HIS A 635 45.53 -13.95 15.16
CA HIS A 635 46.63 -14.76 15.62
C HIS A 635 46.93 -14.40 17.08
N ILE A 636 46.73 -15.37 17.94
CA ILE A 636 47.13 -15.31 19.34
C ILE A 636 48.65 -15.49 19.40
#